data_1c2cea407e1b823ebdf8a944f4273f3f
#
_entry.id   1c2cea407e1b823ebdf8a944f4273f3f
#
_cell.length_a   1.000
_cell.length_b   1.000
_cell.length_c   1.000
_cell.angle_alpha   90.00
_cell.angle_beta   90.00
_cell.angle_gamma   90.00
#
_symmetry.space_group_name_H-M   'P 1'
#
loop_
_entity.id
_entity.type
_entity.pdbx_description
1 polymer ?
#
loop_
_entity_poly.entity_id
_entity_poly.type
_entity_poly.pdbx_seq_one_letter_code
_entity_poly.pdbx_strand_id
1 'polypeptide(L)'
;MKYVVKHDTKGRLRIRCGKFAFSAEEGYGIAAGLQQKIYVTSVSTNHTNGSILVIYDPKHRDEVLNYFDNIKKTDLVCCEPSDHDVMAKTDLEFQQAVAASVVRRFIMKNFMPAPIRIGVTLFRAAGFIAQGVSSLLKCDMNVSVLDAAAISAALVQGDYSSASSVMFLLNLSGMIEDYTRKRTKNALSNSLALNVDTVWLCHEDGTQIQVPMEKVQTGDKIVVRMGSVIPFDGNVVDGEAMVNEAAMTGEPLSVLKKDGSSVFAGTVIEEGSVVIEVRALSSESRLSKIIELIDRSEGLKAGVQSRAENLADSIVSFSFVTSIATYLVTRNITKAMSVLMVDYSCAIKLSVPISVVSAMRESASHKIMVKGGKFLENFAEADTIVFDKTGTLTQACPQVAEVIAVNDFSKDYVLKTAACLEEHFPHSVAKAIVAKASEAGLHHEEEHAEVEYVVAHGIASKIGDNRAIIGSAHFVFDDEGIKFDGRKRNALEKKINGRSAVYLAIGDKLAGVICINDPVKEEAADVLKELRKYGVKNIIMLTGDSESAAKSACEELGIDSYRAQVLPEDKASVIESIKSEGHKVIMVGDGVNDSPALSAADVSVSMKDSSDIAKEVADISLLSANLHSLVTLRKLSMEVMKKINRNYRFIIGFNTMLLALGITGVITPQTSAICHNMSTMGISALSMRPCLKK
;
A
#
# COMPACT_ATOMS: atom_id res chain seq x y z
N MET A 1 -28.22 -7.96 31.71
CA MET A 1 -27.62 -9.31 31.58
C MET A 1 -27.31 -9.88 32.96
N LYS A 2 -27.61 -11.16 33.28
CA LYS A 2 -27.28 -11.71 34.63
C LYS A 2 -25.78 -11.99 34.69
N TYR A 3 -25.06 -11.43 35.65
CA TYR A 3 -23.62 -11.61 35.83
C TYR A 3 -23.26 -11.73 37.32
N VAL A 4 -22.04 -12.22 37.58
CA VAL A 4 -21.41 -12.30 38.89
C VAL A 4 -20.04 -11.65 38.83
N VAL A 5 -19.75 -10.71 39.71
CA VAL A 5 -18.45 -10.11 39.87
C VAL A 5 -17.48 -11.14 40.46
N LYS A 6 -16.45 -11.49 39.76
CA LYS A 6 -15.43 -12.48 40.17
C LYS A 6 -14.18 -11.84 40.76
N HIS A 7 -13.76 -10.72 40.22
CA HIS A 7 -12.64 -9.93 40.70
C HIS A 7 -12.93 -8.45 40.52
N ASP A 8 -12.75 -7.68 41.56
CA ASP A 8 -12.93 -6.24 41.58
C ASP A 8 -11.71 -5.62 42.32
N THR A 9 -10.87 -4.98 41.57
CA THR A 9 -9.71 -4.23 42.09
C THR A 9 -9.72 -2.84 41.47
N LYS A 10 -9.07 -1.84 42.09
CA LYS A 10 -9.06 -0.47 41.61
C LYS A 10 -8.67 -0.42 40.10
N GLY A 11 -9.63 -0.05 39.26
CA GLY A 11 -9.45 0.08 37.80
C GLY A 11 -9.50 -1.22 37.01
N ARG A 12 -9.81 -2.37 37.66
CA ARG A 12 -9.90 -3.67 36.97
C ARG A 12 -11.06 -4.48 37.50
N LEU A 13 -12.08 -4.69 36.66
CA LEU A 13 -13.27 -5.44 36.96
C LEU A 13 -13.35 -6.70 36.09
N ARG A 14 -13.55 -7.87 36.76
CA ARG A 14 -13.81 -9.12 36.05
C ARG A 14 -15.19 -9.65 36.44
N ILE A 15 -16.03 -9.76 35.46
CA ILE A 15 -17.39 -10.32 35.60
C ILE A 15 -17.53 -11.65 34.88
N ARG A 16 -18.49 -12.45 35.25
CA ARG A 16 -18.85 -13.73 34.64
C ARG A 16 -20.34 -13.85 34.44
N CYS A 17 -20.74 -14.02 33.17
CA CYS A 17 -22.15 -14.12 32.78
C CYS A 17 -22.66 -15.58 32.67
N GLY A 18 -21.78 -16.57 32.82
CA GLY A 18 -22.06 -17.99 32.62
C GLY A 18 -21.43 -18.56 31.34
N LYS A 19 -21.28 -19.88 31.28
CA LYS A 19 -20.77 -20.54 30.09
C LYS A 19 -21.74 -20.32 28.91
N PHE A 20 -21.21 -19.88 27.77
CA PHE A 20 -21.98 -19.62 26.53
C PHE A 20 -23.11 -18.60 26.71
N ALA A 21 -23.02 -17.67 27.67
CA ALA A 21 -24.02 -16.63 27.90
C ALA A 21 -24.17 -15.64 26.74
N PHE A 22 -23.14 -15.49 25.92
CA PHE A 22 -23.11 -14.69 24.71
C PHE A 22 -22.25 -15.38 23.65
N SER A 23 -22.52 -15.12 22.35
CA SER A 23 -21.71 -15.56 21.23
C SER A 23 -20.38 -14.79 21.17
N ALA A 24 -19.45 -15.20 20.31
CA ALA A 24 -18.22 -14.44 20.08
C ALA A 24 -18.54 -13.03 19.55
N GLU A 25 -19.44 -12.92 18.58
CA GLU A 25 -19.88 -11.67 17.96
C GLU A 25 -20.60 -10.75 18.95
N GLU A 26 -21.49 -11.32 19.79
CA GLU A 26 -22.11 -10.59 20.90
C GLU A 26 -21.07 -10.11 21.92
N GLY A 27 -20.02 -10.90 22.15
CA GLY A 27 -18.89 -10.53 23.01
C GLY A 27 -18.11 -9.33 22.47
N TYR A 28 -17.87 -9.29 21.16
CA TYR A 28 -17.25 -8.14 20.51
C TYR A 28 -18.14 -6.89 20.59
N GLY A 29 -19.45 -7.03 20.42
CA GLY A 29 -20.39 -5.93 20.60
C GLY A 29 -20.37 -5.34 22.01
N ILE A 30 -20.28 -6.19 23.05
CA ILE A 30 -20.11 -5.75 24.44
C ILE A 30 -18.80 -4.99 24.62
N ALA A 31 -17.69 -5.51 24.05
CA ALA A 31 -16.39 -4.87 24.14
C ALA A 31 -16.40 -3.50 23.43
N ALA A 32 -16.94 -3.42 22.23
CA ALA A 32 -17.05 -2.18 21.47
C ALA A 32 -17.90 -1.13 22.19
N GLY A 33 -19.05 -1.51 22.74
CA GLY A 33 -19.92 -0.60 23.49
C GLY A 33 -19.29 -0.03 24.77
N LEU A 34 -18.43 -0.82 25.43
CA LEU A 34 -17.66 -0.35 26.59
C LEU A 34 -16.46 0.49 26.19
N GLN A 35 -15.74 0.14 25.14
CA GLN A 35 -14.57 0.90 24.63
C GLN A 35 -14.93 2.28 24.11
N GLN A 36 -16.18 2.53 23.72
CA GLN A 36 -16.67 3.86 23.37
C GLN A 36 -16.73 4.83 24.56
N LYS A 37 -16.62 4.32 25.80
CA LYS A 37 -16.64 5.15 27.00
C LYS A 37 -15.23 5.64 27.31
N ILE A 38 -15.06 6.96 27.44
CA ILE A 38 -13.77 7.64 27.64
C ILE A 38 -13.00 7.11 28.86
N TYR A 39 -13.71 6.64 29.87
CA TYR A 39 -13.14 6.10 31.11
C TYR A 39 -12.77 4.61 31.04
N VAL A 40 -12.96 3.93 29.90
CA VAL A 40 -12.59 2.52 29.70
C VAL A 40 -11.32 2.43 28.85
N THR A 41 -10.29 1.83 29.41
CA THR A 41 -8.97 1.67 28.75
C THR A 41 -8.91 0.42 27.88
N SER A 42 -9.47 -0.70 28.35
CA SER A 42 -9.51 -1.93 27.56
C SER A 42 -10.60 -2.89 28.05
N VAL A 43 -11.14 -3.69 27.13
CA VAL A 43 -12.12 -4.73 27.42
C VAL A 43 -11.68 -6.02 26.74
N SER A 44 -11.79 -7.13 27.45
CA SER A 44 -11.53 -8.47 26.92
C SER A 44 -12.68 -9.39 27.27
N THR A 45 -13.25 -10.03 26.27
CA THR A 45 -14.39 -10.95 26.39
C THR A 45 -13.98 -12.38 26.06
N ASN A 46 -14.55 -13.35 26.75
CA ASN A 46 -14.36 -14.76 26.46
C ASN A 46 -15.72 -15.47 26.48
N HIS A 47 -16.24 -15.77 25.31
CA HIS A 47 -17.56 -16.36 25.09
C HIS A 47 -17.70 -17.78 25.66
N THR A 48 -16.60 -18.58 25.64
CA THR A 48 -16.62 -19.97 26.10
C THR A 48 -16.93 -20.11 27.58
N ASN A 49 -16.34 -19.23 28.39
CA ASN A 49 -16.54 -19.25 29.85
C ASN A 49 -17.43 -18.10 30.35
N GLY A 50 -17.88 -17.21 29.44
CA GLY A 50 -18.70 -16.04 29.70
C GLY A 50 -18.02 -14.99 30.58
N SER A 51 -16.69 -14.87 30.51
CA SER A 51 -15.93 -13.90 31.32
C SER A 51 -15.69 -12.61 30.52
N ILE A 52 -15.90 -11.47 31.18
CA ILE A 52 -15.59 -10.14 30.66
C ILE A 52 -14.65 -9.46 31.63
N LEU A 53 -13.53 -8.96 31.15
CA LEU A 53 -12.54 -8.20 31.90
C LEU A 53 -12.54 -6.76 31.37
N VAL A 54 -12.77 -5.79 32.25
CA VAL A 54 -12.77 -4.36 31.93
C VAL A 54 -11.66 -3.67 32.72
N ILE A 55 -10.81 -2.89 32.04
CA ILE A 55 -9.83 -1.99 32.66
C ILE A 55 -10.35 -0.57 32.44
N TYR A 56 -10.51 0.20 33.52
CA TYR A 56 -11.19 1.49 33.51
C TYR A 56 -10.65 2.44 34.55
N ASP A 57 -10.98 3.75 34.47
CA ASP A 57 -10.63 4.72 35.51
C ASP A 57 -11.41 4.39 36.81
N PRO A 58 -10.75 4.15 37.94
CA PRO A 58 -11.37 3.76 39.18
C PRO A 58 -12.54 4.65 39.67
N LYS A 59 -12.63 5.89 39.20
CA LYS A 59 -13.71 6.84 39.56
C LYS A 59 -15.05 6.48 38.95
N HIS A 60 -15.05 5.73 37.82
CA HIS A 60 -16.27 5.42 37.04
C HIS A 60 -16.72 3.97 37.19
N ARG A 61 -16.41 3.34 38.32
CA ARG A 61 -16.78 1.94 38.62
C ARG A 61 -18.29 1.68 38.50
N ASP A 62 -19.08 2.53 39.06
CA ASP A 62 -20.53 2.35 39.10
C ASP A 62 -21.19 2.54 37.72
N GLU A 63 -20.59 3.35 36.86
CA GLU A 63 -21.03 3.51 35.49
C GLU A 63 -20.73 2.25 34.63
N VAL A 64 -19.60 1.58 34.89
CA VAL A 64 -19.29 0.29 34.24
C VAL A 64 -20.27 -0.79 34.68
N LEU A 65 -20.64 -0.85 35.96
CA LEU A 65 -21.67 -1.80 36.48
C LEU A 65 -23.06 -1.49 35.92
N ASN A 66 -23.45 -0.21 35.87
CA ASN A 66 -24.73 0.22 35.30
C ASN A 66 -24.82 -0.14 33.80
N TYR A 67 -23.74 -0.14 33.06
CA TYR A 67 -23.75 -0.60 31.68
C TYR A 67 -24.20 -2.07 31.59
N PHE A 68 -23.65 -2.96 32.45
CA PHE A 68 -24.04 -4.38 32.48
C PHE A 68 -25.44 -4.63 33.00
N ASP A 69 -25.93 -3.79 33.92
CA ASP A 69 -27.30 -3.89 34.48
C ASP A 69 -28.35 -3.52 33.42
N ASN A 70 -28.06 -2.53 32.59
CA ASN A 70 -28.99 -2.00 31.60
C ASN A 70 -28.94 -2.73 30.23
N ILE A 71 -27.86 -3.42 29.89
CA ILE A 71 -27.74 -4.11 28.61
C ILE A 71 -28.68 -5.30 28.52
N LYS A 72 -29.59 -5.30 27.55
CA LYS A 72 -30.44 -6.43 27.22
C LYS A 72 -29.78 -7.25 26.10
N LYS A 73 -30.07 -8.55 26.06
CA LYS A 73 -29.52 -9.44 25.01
C LYS A 73 -30.01 -9.06 23.62
N THR A 74 -31.15 -8.41 23.51
CA THR A 74 -31.69 -7.88 22.25
C THR A 74 -30.97 -6.64 21.73
N ASP A 75 -30.22 -5.95 22.59
CA ASP A 75 -29.55 -4.69 22.27
C ASP A 75 -28.05 -4.94 21.93
N LEU A 76 -27.63 -6.21 21.96
CA LEU A 76 -26.28 -6.61 21.60
C LEU A 76 -26.13 -6.54 20.08
N VAL A 77 -25.46 -5.52 19.60
CA VAL A 77 -25.07 -5.40 18.20
C VAL A 77 -24.01 -6.46 17.93
N CYS A 78 -24.21 -7.32 16.92
CA CYS A 78 -23.17 -8.21 16.43
C CYS A 78 -22.13 -7.35 15.72
N CYS A 79 -21.00 -7.11 16.36
CA CYS A 79 -19.86 -6.42 15.73
C CYS A 79 -18.87 -7.46 15.20
N GLU A 80 -18.29 -7.17 14.06
CA GLU A 80 -17.14 -7.93 13.58
C GLU A 80 -15.95 -7.78 14.56
N PRO A 81 -15.13 -8.83 14.71
CA PRO A 81 -13.98 -8.79 15.62
C PRO A 81 -13.01 -7.70 15.20
N SER A 82 -12.47 -6.97 16.16
CA SER A 82 -11.35 -6.06 15.89
C SER A 82 -10.15 -6.84 15.35
N ASP A 83 -9.33 -6.19 14.54
CA ASP A 83 -8.14 -6.80 13.93
C ASP A 83 -7.18 -7.44 14.96
N HIS A 84 -7.09 -6.84 16.13
CA HIS A 84 -6.32 -7.40 17.26
C HIS A 84 -6.91 -8.73 17.76
N ASP A 85 -8.23 -8.85 17.76
CA ASP A 85 -8.95 -10.07 18.16
C ASP A 85 -8.83 -11.17 17.10
N VAL A 86 -8.80 -10.82 15.82
CA VAL A 86 -8.56 -11.76 14.71
C VAL A 86 -7.16 -12.37 14.81
N MET A 87 -6.14 -11.57 15.10
CA MET A 87 -4.78 -12.07 15.33
C MET A 87 -4.71 -12.96 16.57
N ALA A 88 -5.26 -12.52 17.68
CA ALA A 88 -5.30 -13.29 18.92
C ALA A 88 -6.05 -14.62 18.74
N LYS A 89 -7.13 -14.63 17.96
CA LYS A 89 -7.89 -15.83 17.60
C LYS A 89 -7.06 -16.80 16.76
N THR A 90 -6.36 -16.30 15.75
CA THR A 90 -5.49 -17.10 14.87
C THR A 90 -4.35 -17.74 15.68
N ASP A 91 -3.74 -16.99 16.59
CA ASP A 91 -2.68 -17.49 17.48
C ASP A 91 -3.22 -18.57 18.43
N LEU A 92 -4.41 -18.40 18.99
CA LEU A 92 -5.04 -19.35 19.89
C LEU A 92 -5.44 -20.64 19.17
N GLU A 93 -6.05 -20.55 17.99
CA GLU A 93 -6.42 -21.69 17.15
C GLU A 93 -5.20 -22.54 16.80
N PHE A 94 -4.11 -21.89 16.43
CA PHE A 94 -2.84 -22.59 16.13
C PHE A 94 -2.29 -23.29 17.37
N GLN A 95 -2.23 -22.62 18.53
CA GLN A 95 -1.75 -23.23 19.78
C GLN A 95 -2.61 -24.43 20.18
N GLN A 96 -3.93 -24.33 20.05
CA GLN A 96 -4.85 -25.45 20.34
C GLN A 96 -4.66 -26.61 19.35
N ALA A 97 -4.52 -26.34 18.06
CA ALA A 97 -4.30 -27.36 17.04
C ALA A 97 -2.98 -28.13 17.26
N VAL A 98 -1.90 -27.39 17.54
CA VAL A 98 -0.59 -28.00 17.85
C VAL A 98 -0.66 -28.79 19.14
N ALA A 99 -1.21 -28.24 20.22
CA ALA A 99 -1.36 -28.93 21.51
C ALA A 99 -2.20 -30.22 21.35
N ALA A 100 -3.34 -30.14 20.65
CA ALA A 100 -4.19 -31.31 20.38
C ALA A 100 -3.46 -32.38 19.57
N SER A 101 -2.65 -31.98 18.58
CA SER A 101 -1.85 -32.88 17.76
C SER A 101 -0.78 -33.60 18.58
N VAL A 102 -0.06 -32.86 19.45
CA VAL A 102 0.96 -33.41 20.36
C VAL A 102 0.34 -34.36 21.37
N VAL A 103 -0.74 -33.94 22.04
CA VAL A 103 -1.47 -34.76 23.04
C VAL A 103 -1.98 -36.06 22.40
N ARG A 104 -2.61 -35.97 21.20
CA ARG A 104 -3.07 -37.13 20.44
C ARG A 104 -1.91 -38.08 20.16
N ARG A 105 -0.75 -37.59 19.73
CA ARG A 105 0.44 -38.41 19.48
C ARG A 105 0.94 -39.06 20.76
N PHE A 106 0.97 -38.33 21.88
CA PHE A 106 1.37 -38.88 23.17
C PHE A 106 0.46 -40.02 23.64
N ILE A 107 -0.86 -39.82 23.55
CA ILE A 107 -1.85 -40.86 23.88
C ILE A 107 -1.70 -42.07 22.99
N MET A 108 -1.61 -41.87 21.66
CA MET A 108 -1.45 -42.95 20.69
C MET A 108 -0.17 -43.74 20.92
N LYS A 109 0.94 -43.12 21.26
CA LYS A 109 2.22 -43.79 21.45
C LYS A 109 2.28 -44.58 22.77
N ASN A 110 1.71 -44.06 23.88
CA ASN A 110 1.92 -44.60 25.21
C ASN A 110 0.75 -45.42 25.74
N PHE A 111 -0.49 -45.19 25.29
CA PHE A 111 -1.70 -45.79 25.85
C PHE A 111 -2.45 -46.71 24.87
N MET A 112 -2.14 -46.66 23.57
CA MET A 112 -2.86 -47.48 22.58
C MET A 112 -2.13 -48.82 22.34
N PRO A 113 -2.88 -49.94 22.31
CA PRO A 113 -2.35 -51.23 21.91
C PRO A 113 -1.76 -51.23 20.51
N ALA A 114 -0.69 -52.02 20.28
CA ALA A 114 0.03 -52.06 19.02
C ALA A 114 -0.87 -52.30 17.77
N PRO A 115 -1.84 -53.23 17.78
CA PRO A 115 -2.70 -53.44 16.61
C PRO A 115 -3.52 -52.23 16.22
N ILE A 116 -4.08 -51.49 17.20
CA ILE A 116 -4.87 -50.29 16.95
C ILE A 116 -3.96 -49.18 16.40
N ARG A 117 -2.77 -49.04 16.96
CA ARG A 117 -1.78 -48.06 16.51
C ARG A 117 -1.35 -48.33 15.06
N ILE A 118 -1.13 -49.58 14.69
CA ILE A 118 -0.81 -49.96 13.30
C ILE A 118 -1.99 -49.65 12.38
N GLY A 119 -3.22 -50.04 12.74
CA GLY A 119 -4.42 -49.77 11.94
C GLY A 119 -4.63 -48.27 11.67
N VAL A 120 -4.49 -47.41 12.71
CA VAL A 120 -4.59 -45.96 12.56
C VAL A 120 -3.46 -45.38 11.71
N THR A 121 -2.24 -45.95 11.82
CA THR A 121 -1.11 -45.52 10.98
C THR A 121 -1.34 -45.85 9.52
N LEU A 122 -1.82 -47.04 9.20
CA LEU A 122 -2.18 -47.46 7.83
C LEU A 122 -3.32 -46.62 7.26
N PHE A 123 -4.37 -46.39 8.04
CA PHE A 123 -5.50 -45.53 7.60
C PHE A 123 -5.05 -44.13 7.24
N ARG A 124 -4.18 -43.51 8.08
CA ARG A 124 -3.64 -42.18 7.81
C ARG A 124 -2.70 -42.17 6.61
N ALA A 125 -1.85 -43.21 6.47
CA ALA A 125 -0.94 -43.29 5.35
C ALA A 125 -1.65 -43.38 4.01
N ALA A 126 -2.83 -44.02 3.96
CA ALA A 126 -3.63 -44.11 2.74
C ALA A 126 -3.95 -42.72 2.12
N GLY A 127 -4.22 -41.71 2.95
CA GLY A 127 -4.45 -40.33 2.48
C GLY A 127 -3.22 -39.73 1.80
N PHE A 128 -2.05 -39.84 2.41
CA PHE A 128 -0.79 -39.34 1.84
C PHE A 128 -0.41 -40.08 0.56
N ILE A 129 -0.57 -41.43 0.55
CA ILE A 129 -0.29 -42.26 -0.61
C ILE A 129 -1.23 -41.91 -1.77
N ALA A 130 -2.53 -41.71 -1.49
CA ALA A 130 -3.51 -41.34 -2.51
C ALA A 130 -3.19 -39.97 -3.13
N GLN A 131 -2.76 -38.96 -2.34
CA GLN A 131 -2.32 -37.68 -2.83
C GLN A 131 -1.08 -37.79 -3.73
N GLY A 132 -0.07 -38.55 -3.29
CA GLY A 132 1.14 -38.76 -4.08
C GLY A 132 0.86 -39.49 -5.39
N VAL A 133 0.01 -40.52 -5.37
CA VAL A 133 -0.39 -41.25 -6.59
C VAL A 133 -1.19 -40.36 -7.52
N SER A 134 -2.10 -39.53 -6.98
CA SER A 134 -2.84 -38.54 -7.79
C SER A 134 -1.94 -37.55 -8.50
N SER A 135 -0.90 -37.04 -7.82
CA SER A 135 0.11 -36.15 -8.43
C SER A 135 0.92 -36.89 -9.50
N LEU A 136 1.34 -38.11 -9.23
CA LEU A 136 2.09 -38.92 -10.18
C LEU A 136 1.28 -39.23 -11.45
N LEU A 137 -0.02 -39.51 -11.32
CA LEU A 137 -0.92 -39.73 -12.47
C LEU A 137 -1.10 -38.47 -13.32
N LYS A 138 -0.93 -37.28 -12.73
CA LYS A 138 -0.92 -36.00 -13.44
C LYS A 138 0.44 -35.65 -14.05
N CYS A 139 1.43 -36.52 -13.93
CA CYS A 139 2.83 -36.28 -14.30
C CYS A 139 3.45 -35.06 -13.56
N ASP A 140 2.94 -34.78 -12.36
CA ASP A 140 3.41 -33.68 -11.52
C ASP A 140 4.31 -34.22 -10.40
N MET A 141 5.63 -34.11 -10.58
CA MET A 141 6.64 -34.59 -9.62
C MET A 141 6.83 -33.55 -8.52
N ASN A 142 5.92 -33.56 -7.57
CA ASN A 142 5.91 -32.62 -6.43
C ASN A 142 6.24 -33.31 -5.09
N VAL A 143 6.26 -32.52 -4.01
CA VAL A 143 6.57 -32.96 -2.63
C VAL A 143 5.65 -34.08 -2.17
N SER A 144 4.36 -34.09 -2.58
CA SER A 144 3.40 -35.12 -2.19
C SER A 144 3.82 -36.50 -2.70
N VAL A 145 4.50 -36.57 -3.86
CA VAL A 145 5.05 -37.82 -4.38
C VAL A 145 6.22 -38.30 -3.52
N LEU A 146 7.07 -37.36 -3.07
CA LEU A 146 8.21 -37.67 -2.19
C LEU A 146 7.73 -38.18 -0.82
N ASP A 147 6.76 -37.51 -0.22
CA ASP A 147 6.15 -37.91 1.04
C ASP A 147 5.50 -39.29 0.98
N ALA A 148 4.71 -39.51 -0.09
CA ALA A 148 4.08 -40.82 -0.32
C ALA A 148 5.11 -41.96 -0.48
N ALA A 149 6.20 -41.69 -1.21
CA ALA A 149 7.28 -42.68 -1.39
C ALA A 149 7.99 -42.99 -0.06
N ALA A 150 8.29 -41.97 0.73
CA ALA A 150 8.93 -42.09 2.04
C ALA A 150 8.06 -42.88 3.04
N ILE A 151 6.77 -42.54 3.11
CA ILE A 151 5.79 -43.23 3.96
C ILE A 151 5.64 -44.70 3.50
N SER A 152 5.49 -44.92 2.19
CA SER A 152 5.35 -46.30 1.62
C SER A 152 6.57 -47.15 1.89
N ALA A 153 7.79 -46.61 1.75
CA ALA A 153 9.02 -47.30 2.03
C ALA A 153 9.14 -47.69 3.52
N ALA A 154 8.72 -46.84 4.46
CA ALA A 154 8.68 -47.15 5.89
C ALA A 154 7.67 -48.28 6.21
N LEU A 155 6.49 -48.23 5.56
CA LEU A 155 5.46 -49.25 5.75
C LEU A 155 5.91 -50.62 5.22
N VAL A 156 6.57 -50.67 4.06
CA VAL A 156 7.12 -51.92 3.47
C VAL A 156 8.19 -52.54 4.38
N GLN A 157 8.95 -51.73 5.11
CA GLN A 157 9.91 -52.20 6.11
C GLN A 157 9.25 -52.70 7.42
N GLY A 158 7.96 -52.49 7.59
CA GLY A 158 7.27 -52.74 8.85
C GLY A 158 7.58 -51.74 9.96
N ASP A 159 8.24 -50.60 9.63
CA ASP A 159 8.53 -49.56 10.60
C ASP A 159 7.38 -48.54 10.67
N TYR A 160 6.30 -48.99 11.28
CA TYR A 160 5.10 -48.15 11.52
C TYR A 160 5.40 -46.92 12.42
N SER A 161 6.44 -47.01 13.25
CA SER A 161 6.84 -45.92 14.13
C SER A 161 7.43 -44.75 13.35
N SER A 162 8.30 -45.05 12.39
CA SER A 162 8.87 -44.08 11.47
C SER A 162 7.83 -43.44 10.58
N ALA A 163 6.96 -44.29 9.95
CA ALA A 163 5.86 -43.83 9.13
C ALA A 163 4.94 -42.85 9.89
N SER A 164 4.55 -43.23 11.12
CA SER A 164 3.72 -42.36 11.99
C SER A 164 4.45 -41.06 12.38
N SER A 165 5.76 -41.10 12.58
CA SER A 165 6.57 -39.90 12.95
C SER A 165 6.70 -38.94 11.78
N VAL A 166 6.94 -39.46 10.58
CA VAL A 166 6.99 -38.66 9.33
C VAL A 166 5.64 -37.95 9.11
N MET A 167 4.54 -38.71 9.11
CA MET A 167 3.20 -38.14 8.92
C MET A 167 2.85 -37.08 9.98
N PHE A 168 3.29 -37.25 11.23
CA PHE A 168 3.10 -36.23 12.27
C PHE A 168 3.89 -34.97 11.97
N LEU A 169 5.15 -35.07 11.54
CA LEU A 169 5.99 -33.94 11.20
C LEU A 169 5.46 -33.17 9.98
N LEU A 170 4.98 -33.91 8.97
CA LEU A 170 4.35 -33.32 7.79
C LEU A 170 3.07 -32.54 8.17
N ASN A 171 2.18 -33.12 8.98
CA ASN A 171 1.01 -32.43 9.49
C ASN A 171 1.36 -31.18 10.31
N LEU A 172 2.40 -31.27 11.14
CA LEU A 172 2.88 -30.13 11.93
C LEU A 172 3.42 -29.01 11.02
N SER A 173 4.19 -29.40 9.99
CA SER A 173 4.70 -28.46 8.98
C SER A 173 3.57 -27.74 8.26
N GLY A 174 2.54 -28.47 7.81
CA GLY A 174 1.36 -27.89 7.17
C GLY A 174 0.59 -26.92 8.08
N MET A 175 0.41 -27.28 9.37
CA MET A 175 -0.22 -26.38 10.35
C MET A 175 0.57 -25.08 10.55
N ILE A 176 1.91 -25.16 10.54
CA ILE A 176 2.78 -23.99 10.67
C ILE A 176 2.71 -23.13 9.41
N GLU A 177 2.67 -23.74 8.25
CA GLU A 177 2.53 -23.05 6.97
C GLU A 177 1.21 -22.28 6.92
N ASP A 178 0.08 -22.95 7.19
CA ASP A 178 -1.25 -22.34 7.22
C ASP A 178 -1.34 -21.19 8.24
N TYR A 179 -0.80 -21.41 9.45
CA TYR A 179 -0.74 -20.37 10.47
C TYR A 179 0.07 -19.16 10.03
N THR A 180 1.25 -19.41 9.47
CA THR A 180 2.13 -18.33 9.01
C THR A 180 1.49 -17.53 7.89
N ARG A 181 0.86 -18.22 6.94
CA ARG A 181 0.13 -17.60 5.82
C ARG A 181 -1.03 -16.73 6.32
N LYS A 182 -1.89 -17.27 7.20
CA LYS A 182 -3.02 -16.53 7.81
C LYS A 182 -2.54 -15.33 8.61
N ARG A 183 -1.55 -15.52 9.49
CA ARG A 183 -1.00 -14.43 10.32
C ARG A 183 -0.40 -13.32 9.49
N THR A 184 0.29 -13.67 8.42
CA THR A 184 0.93 -12.73 7.53
C THR A 184 -0.10 -11.93 6.72
N LYS A 185 -1.16 -12.61 6.20
CA LYS A 185 -2.28 -11.97 5.51
C LYS A 185 -3.00 -10.98 6.44
N ASN A 186 -3.33 -11.39 7.66
CA ASN A 186 -3.99 -10.53 8.65
C ASN A 186 -3.11 -9.32 9.04
N ALA A 187 -1.80 -9.54 9.23
CA ALA A 187 -0.87 -8.45 9.57
C ALA A 187 -0.73 -7.41 8.44
N LEU A 188 -0.80 -7.85 7.17
CA LEU A 188 -0.76 -6.96 6.01
C LEU A 188 -2.07 -6.18 5.91
N SER A 189 -3.22 -6.84 6.04
CA SER A 189 -4.54 -6.21 6.06
C SER A 189 -4.60 -5.07 7.08
N ASN A 190 -4.16 -5.34 8.32
CA ASN A 190 -4.15 -4.35 9.41
C ASN A 190 -3.17 -3.18 9.16
N SER A 191 -2.06 -3.44 8.49
CA SER A 191 -1.08 -2.37 8.19
C SER A 191 -1.53 -1.46 7.06
N LEU A 192 -2.39 -1.96 6.18
CA LEU A 192 -2.97 -1.23 5.04
C LEU A 192 -4.33 -0.60 5.37
N ALA A 193 -5.01 -1.05 6.42
CA ALA A 193 -6.22 -0.44 6.97
C ALA A 193 -5.86 0.94 7.57
N LEU A 194 -5.67 1.91 6.67
CA LEU A 194 -5.52 3.32 7.03
C LEU A 194 -6.85 3.81 7.60
N ASN A 195 -6.81 4.31 8.82
CA ASN A 195 -7.86 4.97 9.59
C ASN A 195 -9.29 4.81 9.05
N VAL A 196 -10.12 4.13 9.81
CA VAL A 196 -11.56 4.03 9.57
C VAL A 196 -12.10 5.42 9.32
N ASP A 197 -12.42 5.73 8.08
CA ASP A 197 -13.02 7.01 7.73
C ASP A 197 -14.45 7.02 8.28
N THR A 198 -14.69 7.98 9.12
CA THR A 198 -16.02 8.28 9.64
C THR A 198 -16.67 9.35 8.77
N VAL A 199 -17.95 9.25 8.56
CA VAL A 199 -18.76 10.23 7.83
C VAL A 199 -19.77 10.87 8.77
N TRP A 200 -20.18 12.09 8.44
CA TRP A 200 -21.23 12.80 9.19
C TRP A 200 -22.59 12.45 8.59
N LEU A 201 -23.34 11.61 9.27
CA LEU A 201 -24.73 11.29 8.93
C LEU A 201 -25.63 12.42 9.40
N CYS A 202 -26.53 12.91 8.52
CA CYS A 202 -27.54 13.92 8.85
C CYS A 202 -28.88 13.24 9.02
N HIS A 203 -29.47 13.34 10.22
CA HIS A 203 -30.82 12.87 10.50
C HIS A 203 -31.87 13.89 10.06
N GLU A 204 -33.13 13.46 9.93
CA GLU A 204 -34.27 14.32 9.54
C GLU A 204 -34.50 15.50 10.49
N ASP A 205 -34.04 15.39 11.73
CA ASP A 205 -34.12 16.44 12.77
C ASP A 205 -32.95 17.46 12.65
N GLY A 206 -32.07 17.32 11.66
CA GLY A 206 -30.90 18.17 11.46
C GLY A 206 -29.71 17.83 12.34
N THR A 207 -29.79 16.81 13.21
CA THR A 207 -28.67 16.36 14.02
C THR A 207 -27.63 15.65 13.15
N GLN A 208 -26.35 16.00 13.34
CA GLN A 208 -25.24 15.39 12.62
C GLN A 208 -24.47 14.46 13.56
N ILE A 209 -24.38 13.18 13.20
CA ILE A 209 -23.70 12.15 14.00
C ILE A 209 -22.55 11.59 13.16
N GLN A 210 -21.38 11.51 13.75
CA GLN A 210 -20.23 10.85 13.11
C GLN A 210 -20.38 9.33 13.22
N VAL A 211 -20.47 8.66 12.07
CA VAL A 211 -20.62 7.21 11.98
C VAL A 211 -19.51 6.60 11.12
N PRO A 212 -19.09 5.35 11.37
CA PRO A 212 -18.22 4.63 10.48
C PRO A 212 -18.85 4.50 9.09
N MET A 213 -18.04 4.65 8.04
CA MET A 213 -18.46 4.59 6.63
C MET A 213 -19.26 3.31 6.31
N GLU A 214 -18.94 2.19 6.97
CA GLU A 214 -19.56 0.88 6.80
C GLU A 214 -21.04 0.82 7.28
N LYS A 215 -21.45 1.78 8.09
CA LYS A 215 -22.83 1.84 8.63
C LYS A 215 -23.79 2.66 7.77
N VAL A 216 -23.28 3.34 6.75
CA VAL A 216 -24.08 4.15 5.85
C VAL A 216 -24.85 3.25 4.89
N GLN A 217 -26.11 3.52 4.70
CA GLN A 217 -26.99 2.80 3.78
C GLN A 217 -27.38 3.68 2.58
N THR A 218 -27.80 3.03 1.51
CA THR A 218 -28.37 3.75 0.36
C THR A 218 -29.63 4.51 0.79
N GLY A 219 -29.71 5.81 0.48
CA GLY A 219 -30.75 6.72 0.93
C GLY A 219 -30.37 7.55 2.17
N ASP A 220 -29.28 7.23 2.85
CA ASP A 220 -28.79 8.06 3.95
C ASP A 220 -28.28 9.41 3.45
N LYS A 221 -28.44 10.44 4.28
CA LYS A 221 -27.92 11.78 4.01
C LYS A 221 -26.62 12.02 4.78
N ILE A 222 -25.57 12.34 4.07
CA ILE A 222 -24.25 12.61 4.63
C ILE A 222 -23.84 14.07 4.38
N VAL A 223 -23.18 14.68 5.35
CA VAL A 223 -22.62 16.04 5.23
C VAL A 223 -21.14 15.92 4.87
N VAL A 224 -20.75 16.53 3.74
CA VAL A 224 -19.35 16.62 3.32
C VAL A 224 -18.93 18.10 3.30
N ARG A 225 -17.82 18.41 3.95
CA ARG A 225 -17.35 19.79 4.17
C ARG A 225 -16.10 20.06 3.33
N MET A 226 -15.76 21.33 3.20
CA MET A 226 -14.55 21.80 2.54
C MET A 226 -13.31 21.02 2.99
N GLY A 227 -12.46 20.64 2.03
CA GLY A 227 -11.25 19.85 2.24
C GLY A 227 -11.46 18.35 2.43
N SER A 228 -12.72 17.90 2.40
CA SER A 228 -13.05 16.47 2.55
C SER A 228 -13.29 15.80 1.19
N VAL A 229 -12.92 14.53 1.10
CA VAL A 229 -13.26 13.67 -0.03
C VAL A 229 -14.71 13.22 0.08
N ILE A 230 -15.45 13.21 -1.01
CA ILE A 230 -16.80 12.67 -1.09
C ILE A 230 -16.70 11.14 -1.03
N PRO A 231 -17.32 10.49 -0.01
CA PRO A 231 -17.09 9.06 0.24
C PRO A 231 -17.96 8.12 -0.60
N PHE A 232 -19.09 8.60 -1.12
CA PHE A 232 -20.07 7.81 -1.86
C PHE A 232 -20.62 8.55 -3.07
N ASP A 233 -21.03 7.80 -4.09
CA ASP A 233 -21.79 8.36 -5.19
C ASP A 233 -23.20 8.75 -4.72
N GLY A 234 -23.65 9.95 -5.08
CA GLY A 234 -24.94 10.45 -4.64
C GLY A 234 -25.40 11.71 -5.36
N ASN A 235 -26.47 12.28 -4.86
CA ASN A 235 -26.97 13.58 -5.31
C ASN A 235 -26.92 14.57 -4.16
N VAL A 236 -26.58 15.80 -4.48
CA VAL A 236 -26.69 16.93 -3.54
C VAL A 236 -28.17 17.18 -3.28
N VAL A 237 -28.55 17.21 -1.99
CA VAL A 237 -29.93 17.51 -1.54
C VAL A 237 -30.01 18.81 -0.76
N ASP A 238 -28.87 19.39 -0.38
CA ASP A 238 -28.79 20.69 0.27
C ASP A 238 -27.37 21.26 0.20
N GLY A 239 -27.22 22.56 0.12
CA GLY A 239 -25.92 23.26 0.09
C GLY A 239 -25.34 23.44 -1.32
N GLU A 240 -24.24 24.20 -1.37
CA GLU A 240 -23.47 24.44 -2.58
C GLU A 240 -21.99 24.21 -2.30
N ALA A 241 -21.27 23.61 -3.27
CA ALA A 241 -19.83 23.37 -3.14
C ALA A 241 -19.14 23.39 -4.50
N MET A 242 -17.90 23.90 -4.51
CA MET A 242 -16.96 23.69 -5.60
C MET A 242 -16.30 22.34 -5.42
N VAL A 243 -16.56 21.42 -6.33
CA VAL A 243 -16.07 20.05 -6.28
C VAL A 243 -15.01 19.83 -7.36
N ASN A 244 -13.83 19.45 -6.95
CA ASN A 244 -12.76 19.06 -7.86
C ASN A 244 -13.03 17.62 -8.36
N GLU A 245 -13.40 17.53 -9.62
CA GLU A 245 -13.67 16.28 -10.32
C GLU A 245 -12.49 15.84 -11.19
N ALA A 246 -11.32 16.46 -11.07
CA ALA A 246 -10.13 16.15 -11.88
C ALA A 246 -9.75 14.66 -11.83
N ALA A 247 -10.01 14.00 -10.70
CA ALA A 247 -9.81 12.56 -10.54
C ALA A 247 -10.69 11.71 -11.48
N MET A 248 -11.82 12.23 -11.95
CA MET A 248 -12.76 11.52 -12.82
C MET A 248 -12.79 12.04 -14.25
N THR A 249 -12.76 13.35 -14.42
CA THR A 249 -12.95 14.00 -15.74
C THR A 249 -11.61 14.37 -16.39
N GLY A 250 -10.53 14.44 -15.61
CA GLY A 250 -9.22 14.94 -16.07
C GLY A 250 -9.17 16.47 -16.21
N GLU A 251 -10.26 17.17 -15.96
CA GLU A 251 -10.32 18.63 -16.03
C GLU A 251 -9.95 19.24 -14.67
N PRO A 252 -8.95 20.12 -14.61
CA PRO A 252 -8.48 20.70 -13.33
C PRO A 252 -9.42 21.77 -12.76
N LEU A 253 -10.53 22.07 -13.42
CA LEU A 253 -11.51 23.08 -12.98
C LEU A 253 -12.53 22.44 -12.04
N SER A 254 -12.65 23.03 -10.84
CA SER A 254 -13.68 22.63 -9.88
C SER A 254 -15.06 23.02 -10.40
N VAL A 255 -16.00 22.09 -10.34
CA VAL A 255 -17.36 22.24 -10.83
C VAL A 255 -18.28 22.63 -9.68
N LEU A 256 -19.08 23.68 -9.89
CA LEU A 256 -20.08 24.07 -8.91
C LEU A 256 -21.23 23.03 -8.88
N LYS A 257 -21.40 22.41 -7.73
CA LYS A 257 -22.49 21.46 -7.43
C LYS A 257 -23.51 22.14 -6.53
N LYS A 258 -24.77 22.03 -6.93
CA LYS A 258 -25.94 22.57 -6.25
C LYS A 258 -26.97 21.48 -6.04
N ASP A 259 -28.06 21.81 -5.37
CA ASP A 259 -29.19 20.90 -5.17
C ASP A 259 -29.60 20.21 -6.49
N GLY A 260 -29.77 18.89 -6.43
CA GLY A 260 -30.03 18.02 -7.58
C GLY A 260 -28.81 17.61 -8.40
N SER A 261 -27.62 18.16 -8.18
CA SER A 261 -26.39 17.80 -8.89
C SER A 261 -25.88 16.43 -8.44
N SER A 262 -25.43 15.60 -9.39
CA SER A 262 -24.77 14.33 -9.07
C SER A 262 -23.30 14.58 -8.64
N VAL A 263 -22.87 13.86 -7.63
CA VAL A 263 -21.49 13.87 -7.11
C VAL A 263 -20.95 12.45 -7.03
N PHE A 264 -19.65 12.30 -7.16
CA PHE A 264 -18.99 11.02 -7.29
C PHE A 264 -18.00 10.78 -6.17
N ALA A 265 -17.91 9.52 -5.72
CA ALA A 265 -16.95 9.09 -4.72
C ALA A 265 -15.50 9.33 -5.20
N GLY A 266 -14.64 9.83 -4.30
CA GLY A 266 -13.24 10.15 -4.62
C GLY A 266 -13.00 11.59 -5.08
N THR A 267 -14.04 12.38 -5.36
CA THR A 267 -13.92 13.82 -5.66
C THR A 267 -13.76 14.64 -4.37
N VAL A 268 -13.15 15.80 -4.46
CA VAL A 268 -12.79 16.62 -3.28
C VAL A 268 -13.59 17.93 -3.28
N ILE A 269 -14.16 18.30 -2.13
CA ILE A 269 -14.77 19.63 -1.97
C ILE A 269 -13.68 20.65 -1.72
N GLU A 270 -13.48 21.60 -2.64
CA GLU A 270 -12.52 22.69 -2.49
C GLU A 270 -13.08 23.87 -1.71
N GLU A 271 -14.35 24.20 -1.93
CA GLU A 271 -15.05 25.28 -1.22
C GLU A 271 -16.51 24.90 -0.95
N GLY A 272 -17.08 25.40 0.14
CA GLY A 272 -18.47 25.17 0.52
C GLY A 272 -18.67 23.86 1.30
N SER A 273 -19.92 23.44 1.38
CA SER A 273 -20.34 22.18 2.00
C SER A 273 -21.65 21.73 1.40
N VAL A 274 -21.82 20.42 1.25
CA VAL A 274 -23.04 19.84 0.70
C VAL A 274 -23.56 18.70 1.57
N VAL A 275 -24.86 18.52 1.54
CA VAL A 275 -25.54 17.31 2.02
C VAL A 275 -25.81 16.42 0.82
N ILE A 276 -25.34 15.20 0.86
CA ILE A 276 -25.42 14.23 -0.23
C ILE A 276 -26.33 13.08 0.20
N GLU A 277 -27.33 12.76 -0.60
CA GLU A 277 -28.09 11.53 -0.47
C GLU A 277 -27.36 10.41 -1.20
N VAL A 278 -26.98 9.37 -0.46
CA VAL A 278 -26.18 8.23 -0.96
C VAL A 278 -27.04 7.39 -1.91
N ARG A 279 -26.62 7.27 -3.18
CA ARG A 279 -27.29 6.44 -4.19
C ARG A 279 -26.72 5.06 -4.35
N ALA A 280 -25.39 4.97 -4.29
CA ALA A 280 -24.69 3.70 -4.36
C ALA A 280 -23.70 3.67 -3.20
N LEU A 281 -23.78 2.63 -2.40
CA LEU A 281 -22.66 2.22 -1.58
C LEU A 281 -21.59 1.81 -2.58
N SER A 282 -20.43 2.44 -2.55
CA SER A 282 -19.29 1.81 -3.21
C SER A 282 -19.21 0.43 -2.55
N SER A 283 -19.59 -0.60 -3.30
CA SER A 283 -19.68 -2.00 -2.83
C SER A 283 -18.31 -2.56 -2.47
N GLU A 284 -17.31 -1.72 -2.50
CA GLU A 284 -15.95 -1.96 -2.15
C GLU A 284 -15.60 -1.04 -0.97
N SER A 285 -15.81 -1.53 0.25
CA SER A 285 -15.15 -0.92 1.40
C SER A 285 -13.65 -0.84 1.07
N ARG A 286 -12.95 0.20 1.52
CA ARG A 286 -11.48 0.27 1.40
C ARG A 286 -10.82 -1.04 1.86
N LEU A 287 -11.39 -1.70 2.86
CA LEU A 287 -10.95 -3.02 3.32
C LEU A 287 -11.11 -4.09 2.25
N SER A 288 -12.23 -4.13 1.53
CA SER A 288 -12.44 -5.08 0.43
C SER A 288 -11.48 -4.84 -0.73
N LYS A 289 -11.19 -3.57 -1.09
CA LYS A 289 -10.16 -3.22 -2.07
C LYS A 289 -8.76 -3.63 -1.61
N ILE A 290 -8.45 -3.45 -0.32
CA ILE A 290 -7.18 -3.88 0.27
C ILE A 290 -7.07 -5.41 0.24
N ILE A 291 -8.11 -6.14 0.60
CA ILE A 291 -8.16 -7.60 0.54
C ILE A 291 -8.02 -8.07 -0.92
N GLU A 292 -8.73 -7.45 -1.85
CA GLU A 292 -8.61 -7.74 -3.28
C GLU A 292 -7.20 -7.43 -3.82
N LEU A 293 -6.58 -6.33 -3.40
CA LEU A 293 -5.19 -6.01 -3.73
C LEU A 293 -4.22 -7.05 -3.14
N ILE A 294 -4.48 -7.57 -1.93
CA ILE A 294 -3.70 -8.64 -1.33
C ILE A 294 -3.87 -9.94 -2.12
N ASP A 295 -5.10 -10.29 -2.48
CA ASP A 295 -5.39 -11.50 -3.27
C ASP A 295 -4.85 -11.38 -4.71
N ARG A 296 -4.94 -10.21 -5.34
CA ARG A 296 -4.26 -9.90 -6.61
C ARG A 296 -2.73 -9.91 -6.48
N SER A 297 -2.18 -9.47 -5.33
CA SER A 297 -0.74 -9.49 -5.08
C SER A 297 -0.20 -10.91 -4.95
N GLU A 298 -1.02 -11.88 -4.52
CA GLU A 298 -0.66 -13.31 -4.62
C GLU A 298 -0.48 -13.74 -6.10
N GLY A 299 -1.21 -13.14 -7.03
CA GLY A 299 -1.02 -13.30 -8.49
C GLY A 299 0.22 -12.56 -9.05
N LEU A 300 0.69 -11.51 -8.38
CA LEU A 300 1.87 -10.72 -8.75
C LEU A 300 3.11 -11.22 -7.98
N LYS A 301 3.37 -12.53 -8.09
CA LYS A 301 4.53 -13.16 -7.46
C LYS A 301 5.82 -12.51 -7.93
N ALA A 302 6.75 -12.31 -7.00
CA ALA A 302 8.12 -11.93 -7.35
C ALA A 302 8.74 -12.98 -8.29
N GLY A 303 9.51 -12.55 -9.27
CA GLY A 303 10.23 -13.46 -10.17
C GLY A 303 11.17 -14.39 -9.40
N VAL A 304 11.76 -13.90 -8.31
CA VAL A 304 12.51 -14.70 -7.33
C VAL A 304 11.65 -15.80 -6.73
N GLN A 305 10.39 -15.53 -6.39
CA GLN A 305 9.47 -16.53 -5.84
C GLN A 305 9.15 -17.60 -6.89
N SER A 306 8.85 -17.24 -8.13
CA SER A 306 8.58 -18.18 -9.22
C SER A 306 9.81 -19.01 -9.55
N ARG A 307 11.01 -18.40 -9.58
CA ARG A 307 12.29 -19.12 -9.73
C ARG A 307 12.52 -20.11 -8.60
N ALA A 308 12.14 -19.72 -7.37
CA ALA A 308 12.23 -20.56 -6.18
C ALA A 308 11.33 -21.78 -6.25
N GLU A 309 10.08 -21.58 -6.65
CA GLU A 309 9.11 -22.67 -6.80
C GLU A 309 9.58 -23.66 -7.88
N ASN A 310 10.03 -23.17 -9.03
CA ASN A 310 10.56 -24.00 -10.12
C ASN A 310 11.83 -24.78 -9.71
N LEU A 311 12.73 -24.13 -8.97
CA LEU A 311 13.92 -24.80 -8.43
C LEU A 311 13.54 -25.88 -7.43
N ALA A 312 12.61 -25.58 -6.52
CA ALA A 312 12.12 -26.54 -5.53
C ALA A 312 11.53 -27.79 -6.19
N ASP A 313 10.72 -27.62 -7.23
CA ASP A 313 10.12 -28.75 -7.95
C ASP A 313 11.15 -29.58 -8.74
N SER A 314 12.15 -28.94 -9.32
CA SER A 314 13.28 -29.62 -9.99
C SER A 314 14.10 -30.48 -9.03
N ILE A 315 14.27 -30.04 -7.77
CA ILE A 315 15.03 -30.75 -6.75
C ILE A 315 14.30 -32.03 -6.30
N VAL A 316 12.97 -32.09 -6.36
CA VAL A 316 12.20 -33.31 -6.04
C VAL A 316 12.64 -34.46 -6.94
N SER A 317 12.70 -34.24 -8.24
CA SER A 317 13.16 -35.25 -9.21
C SER A 317 14.62 -35.71 -8.94
N PHE A 318 15.50 -34.77 -8.59
CA PHE A 318 16.88 -35.07 -8.21
C PHE A 318 16.95 -35.92 -6.93
N SER A 319 16.11 -35.65 -5.93
CA SER A 319 16.05 -36.38 -4.69
C SER A 319 15.63 -37.85 -4.93
N PHE A 320 14.68 -38.12 -5.84
CA PHE A 320 14.31 -39.45 -6.26
C PHE A 320 15.46 -40.23 -6.92
N VAL A 321 16.11 -39.62 -7.91
CA VAL A 321 17.24 -40.20 -8.61
C VAL A 321 18.36 -40.55 -7.61
N THR A 322 18.68 -39.61 -6.71
CA THR A 322 19.72 -39.80 -5.69
C THR A 322 19.34 -40.90 -4.70
N SER A 323 18.06 -41.00 -4.30
CA SER A 323 17.58 -42.07 -3.42
C SER A 323 17.72 -43.44 -4.07
N ILE A 324 17.29 -43.59 -5.34
CA ILE A 324 17.44 -44.84 -6.10
C ILE A 324 18.92 -45.18 -6.26
N ALA A 325 19.75 -44.24 -6.63
CA ALA A 325 21.21 -44.45 -6.76
C ALA A 325 21.83 -44.90 -5.42
N THR A 326 21.45 -44.24 -4.32
CA THR A 326 21.88 -44.63 -2.97
C THR A 326 21.48 -46.07 -2.64
N TYR A 327 20.25 -46.47 -2.97
CA TYR A 327 19.82 -47.86 -2.77
C TYR A 327 20.63 -48.83 -3.62
N LEU A 328 20.84 -48.56 -4.90
CA LEU A 328 21.59 -49.44 -5.80
C LEU A 328 23.03 -49.65 -5.34
N VAL A 329 23.68 -48.61 -4.85
CA VAL A 329 25.07 -48.64 -4.38
C VAL A 329 25.19 -49.27 -3.00
N THR A 330 24.34 -48.86 -2.07
CA THR A 330 24.48 -49.28 -0.66
C THR A 330 23.69 -50.55 -0.30
N ARG A 331 22.72 -50.93 -1.14
CA ARG A 331 21.74 -51.99 -0.87
C ARG A 331 21.03 -51.83 0.47
N ASN A 332 20.97 -50.60 0.98
CA ASN A 332 20.37 -50.26 2.25
C ASN A 332 19.23 -49.26 2.07
N ILE A 333 18.01 -49.77 2.29
CA ILE A 333 16.79 -48.98 2.10
C ILE A 333 16.67 -47.84 3.12
N THR A 334 17.23 -48.01 4.34
CA THR A 334 17.24 -46.93 5.37
C THR A 334 18.06 -45.77 4.92
N LYS A 335 19.20 -45.97 4.27
CA LYS A 335 20.03 -44.89 3.68
C LYS A 335 19.32 -44.21 2.52
N ALA A 336 18.66 -44.98 1.66
CA ALA A 336 17.85 -44.42 0.57
C ALA A 336 16.66 -43.58 1.10
N MET A 337 16.00 -44.04 2.16
CA MET A 337 14.95 -43.27 2.84
C MET A 337 15.46 -41.97 3.46
N SER A 338 16.67 -41.96 4.01
CA SER A 338 17.27 -40.76 4.58
C SER A 338 17.39 -39.63 3.55
N VAL A 339 17.57 -39.98 2.26
CA VAL A 339 17.59 -39.02 1.15
C VAL A 339 16.20 -38.45 0.92
N LEU A 340 15.15 -39.27 0.93
CA LEU A 340 13.77 -38.82 0.73
C LEU A 340 13.22 -37.94 1.88
N MET A 341 13.84 -38.06 3.09
CA MET A 341 13.44 -37.28 4.24
C MET A 341 13.93 -35.83 4.21
N VAL A 342 14.85 -35.49 3.31
CA VAL A 342 15.40 -34.12 3.16
C VAL A 342 14.75 -33.48 1.96
N ASP A 343 13.77 -32.63 2.23
CA ASP A 343 13.10 -31.84 1.22
C ASP A 343 13.61 -30.38 1.23
N TYR A 344 14.14 -29.94 0.10
CA TYR A 344 14.57 -28.55 -0.08
C TYR A 344 13.39 -27.62 -0.33
N SER A 345 12.31 -28.17 -0.88
CA SER A 345 11.18 -27.45 -1.43
C SER A 345 10.36 -26.74 -0.35
N CYS A 346 10.06 -27.42 0.76
CA CYS A 346 9.24 -26.85 1.85
C CYS A 346 9.84 -25.56 2.40
N ALA A 347 11.14 -25.54 2.71
CA ALA A 347 11.79 -24.38 3.28
C ALA A 347 11.85 -23.20 2.28
N ILE A 348 12.04 -23.50 0.98
CA ILE A 348 12.10 -22.49 -0.08
C ILE A 348 10.70 -21.88 -0.32
N LYS A 349 9.71 -22.75 -0.56
CA LYS A 349 8.32 -22.33 -0.84
C LYS A 349 7.69 -21.54 0.30
N LEU A 350 8.17 -21.74 1.54
CA LEU A 350 7.67 -21.06 2.72
C LEU A 350 8.42 -19.75 3.00
N SER A 351 9.77 -19.76 2.95
CA SER A 351 10.59 -18.62 3.39
C SER A 351 10.51 -17.40 2.47
N VAL A 352 10.32 -17.61 1.16
CA VAL A 352 10.31 -16.51 0.18
C VAL A 352 9.04 -15.67 0.29
N PRO A 353 7.81 -16.24 0.22
CA PRO A 353 6.59 -15.47 0.42
C PRO A 353 6.56 -14.75 1.76
N ILE A 354 6.98 -15.41 2.85
CA ILE A 354 7.06 -14.80 4.18
C ILE A 354 7.99 -13.59 4.18
N SER A 355 9.16 -13.68 3.55
CA SER A 355 10.10 -12.57 3.47
C SER A 355 9.51 -11.38 2.71
N VAL A 356 8.83 -11.64 1.58
CA VAL A 356 8.19 -10.62 0.76
C VAL A 356 7.06 -9.93 1.53
N VAL A 357 6.15 -10.69 2.13
CA VAL A 357 5.02 -10.10 2.86
C VAL A 357 5.51 -9.38 4.12
N SER A 358 6.54 -9.90 4.81
CA SER A 358 7.17 -9.19 5.92
C SER A 358 7.75 -7.83 5.49
N ALA A 359 8.34 -7.77 4.30
CA ALA A 359 8.84 -6.52 3.72
C ALA A 359 7.72 -5.56 3.32
N MET A 360 6.63 -6.05 2.72
CA MET A 360 5.45 -5.23 2.41
C MET A 360 4.84 -4.63 3.69
N ARG A 361 4.78 -5.40 4.77
CA ARG A 361 4.36 -4.89 6.09
C ARG A 361 5.33 -3.83 6.62
N GLU A 362 6.63 -4.04 6.48
CA GLU A 362 7.65 -3.09 6.91
C GLU A 362 7.58 -1.80 6.08
N SER A 363 7.37 -1.89 4.75
CA SER A 363 7.16 -0.72 3.88
C SER A 363 5.93 0.09 4.31
N ALA A 364 4.82 -0.58 4.64
CA ALA A 364 3.61 0.07 5.13
C ALA A 364 3.84 0.84 6.45
N SER A 365 4.68 0.32 7.36
CA SER A 365 5.06 1.04 8.60
C SER A 365 5.87 2.31 8.33
N HIS A 366 6.54 2.40 7.18
CA HIS A 366 7.23 3.58 6.68
C HIS A 366 6.36 4.44 5.75
N LYS A 367 5.03 4.25 5.74
CA LYS A 367 4.08 4.97 4.90
C LYS A 367 4.34 4.77 3.40
N ILE A 368 4.75 3.57 3.01
CA ILE A 368 4.98 3.16 1.62
C ILE A 368 4.09 1.94 1.35
N MET A 369 3.14 2.08 0.45
CA MET A 369 2.24 1.02 0.04
C MET A 369 2.78 0.33 -1.22
N VAL A 370 3.02 -0.97 -1.16
CA VAL A 370 3.53 -1.77 -2.27
C VAL A 370 2.46 -2.79 -2.66
N LYS A 371 2.04 -2.83 -3.93
CA LYS A 371 0.95 -3.67 -4.40
C LYS A 371 1.35 -5.13 -4.69
N GLY A 372 2.63 -5.48 -4.63
CA GLY A 372 3.08 -6.85 -4.85
C GLY A 372 4.58 -7.07 -4.74
N GLY A 373 4.98 -8.31 -4.47
CA GLY A 373 6.38 -8.69 -4.30
C GLY A 373 7.26 -8.47 -5.54
N LYS A 374 6.67 -8.59 -6.74
CA LYS A 374 7.33 -8.30 -8.02
C LYS A 374 7.90 -6.87 -8.05
N PHE A 375 7.18 -5.92 -7.48
CA PHE A 375 7.58 -4.52 -7.51
C PHE A 375 8.75 -4.22 -6.57
N LEU A 376 8.84 -4.92 -5.43
CA LEU A 376 10.03 -4.85 -4.56
C LEU A 376 11.27 -5.41 -5.27
N GLU A 377 11.12 -6.52 -5.98
CA GLU A 377 12.21 -7.12 -6.76
C GLU A 377 12.68 -6.18 -7.87
N ASN A 378 11.75 -5.71 -8.72
CA ASN A 378 12.07 -4.80 -9.81
C ASN A 378 12.67 -3.49 -9.29
N PHE A 379 12.14 -2.94 -8.18
CA PHE A 379 12.68 -1.74 -7.54
C PHE A 379 14.12 -1.96 -7.03
N ALA A 380 14.45 -3.16 -6.54
CA ALA A 380 15.81 -3.50 -6.13
C ALA A 380 16.77 -3.65 -7.32
N GLU A 381 16.29 -4.12 -8.46
CA GLU A 381 17.10 -4.39 -9.66
C GLU A 381 17.20 -3.21 -10.62
N ALA A 382 16.28 -2.24 -10.53
CA ALA A 382 16.27 -1.08 -11.42
C ALA A 382 17.55 -0.26 -11.35
N ASP A 383 18.07 0.11 -12.52
CA ASP A 383 19.27 0.92 -12.66
C ASP A 383 18.98 2.36 -13.10
N THR A 384 17.77 2.63 -13.56
CA THR A 384 17.33 3.92 -14.07
C THR A 384 16.07 4.39 -13.35
N ILE A 385 16.06 5.64 -12.88
CA ILE A 385 14.87 6.29 -12.32
C ILE A 385 14.51 7.50 -13.18
N VAL A 386 13.28 7.58 -13.59
CA VAL A 386 12.70 8.69 -14.33
C VAL A 386 11.75 9.44 -13.40
N PHE A 387 11.96 10.73 -13.25
CA PHE A 387 11.12 11.61 -12.45
C PHE A 387 10.31 12.54 -13.35
N ASP A 388 9.01 12.67 -13.07
CA ASP A 388 8.32 13.88 -13.49
C ASP A 388 8.84 15.08 -12.68
N LYS A 389 8.81 16.28 -13.26
CA LYS A 389 9.28 17.48 -12.56
C LYS A 389 8.25 18.00 -11.58
N THR A 390 7.07 18.33 -12.08
CA THR A 390 6.05 19.11 -11.35
C THR A 390 5.36 18.24 -10.31
N GLY A 391 5.27 18.71 -9.05
CA GLY A 391 4.66 17.95 -7.96
C GLY A 391 5.50 16.78 -7.43
N THR A 392 6.48 16.31 -8.20
CA THR A 392 7.38 15.23 -7.81
C THR A 392 8.69 15.76 -7.25
N LEU A 393 9.50 16.41 -8.08
CA LEU A 393 10.76 17.05 -7.65
C LEU A 393 10.55 18.46 -7.12
N THR A 394 9.44 19.11 -7.49
CA THR A 394 9.04 20.44 -7.06
C THR A 394 7.90 20.39 -6.05
N GLN A 395 7.61 21.52 -5.40
CA GLN A 395 6.60 21.63 -4.37
C GLN A 395 5.16 21.70 -4.92
N ALA A 396 4.97 21.80 -6.25
CA ALA A 396 3.71 22.11 -6.91
C ALA A 396 3.02 23.37 -6.34
N CYS A 397 3.83 24.31 -5.87
CA CYS A 397 3.40 25.58 -5.29
C CYS A 397 4.09 26.72 -6.05
N PRO A 398 3.55 27.13 -7.22
CA PRO A 398 4.14 28.20 -8.01
C PRO A 398 4.29 29.47 -7.18
N GLN A 399 5.40 30.18 -7.40
CA GLN A 399 5.69 31.44 -6.73
C GLN A 399 6.13 32.47 -7.77
N VAL A 400 5.80 33.76 -7.53
CA VAL A 400 6.30 34.83 -8.35
C VAL A 400 7.79 35.06 -8.05
N ALA A 401 8.63 34.69 -9.00
CA ALA A 401 10.08 34.84 -8.89
C ALA A 401 10.54 36.28 -9.21
N GLU A 402 9.96 36.88 -10.24
CA GLU A 402 10.35 38.23 -10.69
C GLU A 402 9.21 38.88 -11.45
N VAL A 403 9.05 40.20 -11.24
CA VAL A 403 8.16 41.06 -12.05
C VAL A 403 9.01 41.97 -12.92
N ILE A 404 8.87 41.85 -14.23
CA ILE A 404 9.57 42.65 -15.23
C ILE A 404 8.59 43.62 -15.82
N ALA A 405 8.67 44.88 -15.39
CA ALA A 405 7.88 45.95 -15.99
C ALA A 405 8.51 46.39 -17.33
N VAL A 406 7.64 46.76 -18.27
CA VAL A 406 8.03 47.16 -19.63
C VAL A 406 7.27 48.43 -19.98
N ASN A 407 7.80 49.16 -20.88
CA ASN A 407 7.28 50.46 -21.31
C ASN A 407 6.99 51.42 -20.14
N ASP A 408 6.86 52.32 -19.75
CA ASP A 408 6.67 53.28 -18.66
C ASP A 408 5.81 52.79 -17.46
N PHE A 409 5.58 51.45 -17.35
CA PHE A 409 4.85 50.90 -16.20
C PHE A 409 5.79 50.55 -15.04
N SER A 410 5.29 50.67 -13.80
CA SER A 410 6.06 50.24 -12.62
C SER A 410 5.81 48.76 -12.30
N LYS A 411 6.77 48.12 -11.61
CA LYS A 411 6.62 46.73 -11.17
C LYS A 411 5.41 46.52 -10.26
N ASP A 412 5.19 47.49 -9.35
CA ASP A 412 4.07 47.44 -8.41
C ASP A 412 2.72 47.57 -9.13
N TYR A 413 2.65 48.40 -10.16
CA TYR A 413 1.45 48.52 -10.98
C TYR A 413 1.16 47.26 -11.76
N VAL A 414 2.19 46.62 -12.36
CA VAL A 414 2.03 45.35 -13.07
C VAL A 414 1.54 44.25 -12.13
N LEU A 415 2.16 44.14 -10.95
CA LEU A 415 1.79 43.11 -9.98
C LEU A 415 0.40 43.34 -9.37
N LYS A 416 0.07 44.59 -9.01
CA LYS A 416 -1.24 44.97 -8.50
C LYS A 416 -2.36 44.70 -9.51
N THR A 417 -2.15 45.09 -10.76
CA THR A 417 -3.12 44.90 -11.83
C THR A 417 -3.32 43.42 -12.17
N ALA A 418 -2.23 42.65 -12.23
CA ALA A 418 -2.31 41.22 -12.45
C ALA A 418 -3.04 40.52 -11.32
N ALA A 419 -2.78 40.85 -10.06
CA ALA A 419 -3.47 40.30 -8.91
C ALA A 419 -4.98 40.59 -8.95
N CYS A 420 -5.35 41.85 -9.30
CA CYS A 420 -6.75 42.26 -9.46
C CYS A 420 -7.49 41.41 -10.51
N LEU A 421 -6.87 41.12 -11.66
CA LEU A 421 -7.48 40.33 -12.73
C LEU A 421 -7.56 38.84 -12.38
N GLU A 422 -6.58 38.32 -11.65
CA GLU A 422 -6.43 36.88 -11.31
C GLU A 422 -7.17 36.49 -10.03
N GLU A 423 -7.60 37.44 -9.18
CA GLU A 423 -8.21 37.16 -7.87
C GLU A 423 -9.45 36.28 -7.95
N HIS A 424 -10.22 36.39 -9.01
CA HIS A 424 -11.45 35.62 -9.20
C HIS A 424 -11.22 34.19 -9.78
N PHE A 425 -9.95 33.87 -10.11
CA PHE A 425 -9.62 32.60 -10.73
C PHE A 425 -8.71 31.74 -9.82
N PRO A 426 -9.23 30.72 -9.15
CA PRO A 426 -8.52 30.00 -8.08
C PRO A 426 -7.45 29.01 -8.58
N HIS A 427 -6.80 29.24 -9.72
CA HIS A 427 -5.70 28.38 -10.16
C HIS A 427 -4.37 28.73 -9.47
N SER A 428 -3.42 27.80 -9.45
CA SER A 428 -2.19 27.89 -8.66
C SER A 428 -1.33 29.13 -8.99
N VAL A 429 -1.26 29.54 -10.26
CA VAL A 429 -0.51 30.71 -10.70
C VAL A 429 -1.19 31.99 -10.25
N ALA A 430 -2.52 32.08 -10.33
CA ALA A 430 -3.30 33.20 -9.82
C ALA A 430 -3.08 33.40 -8.33
N LYS A 431 -3.19 32.34 -7.54
CA LYS A 431 -2.90 32.34 -6.09
C LYS A 431 -1.49 32.89 -5.79
N ALA A 432 -0.50 32.51 -6.59
CA ALA A 432 0.87 32.97 -6.45
C ALA A 432 1.00 34.47 -6.71
N ILE A 433 0.33 35.00 -7.73
CA ILE A 433 0.33 36.42 -8.09
C ILE A 433 -0.35 37.25 -7.00
N VAL A 434 -1.55 36.81 -6.56
CA VAL A 434 -2.32 37.49 -5.50
C VAL A 434 -1.55 37.45 -4.17
N ALA A 435 -0.97 36.31 -3.78
CA ALA A 435 -0.15 36.22 -2.57
C ALA A 435 1.04 37.17 -2.61
N LYS A 436 1.73 37.25 -3.76
CA LYS A 436 2.88 38.14 -3.92
C LYS A 436 2.50 39.62 -3.85
N ALA A 437 1.36 40.02 -4.41
CA ALA A 437 0.83 41.35 -4.29
C ALA A 437 0.49 41.71 -2.82
N SER A 438 -0.12 40.77 -2.11
CA SER A 438 -0.44 40.93 -0.68
C SER A 438 0.82 41.06 0.19
N GLU A 439 1.86 40.20 -0.05
CA GLU A 439 3.17 40.32 0.63
C GLU A 439 3.84 41.68 0.41
N ALA A 440 3.68 42.25 -0.80
CA ALA A 440 4.20 43.55 -1.14
C ALA A 440 3.34 44.73 -0.59
N GLY A 441 2.25 44.43 0.12
CA GLY A 441 1.34 45.42 0.66
C GLY A 441 0.54 46.20 -0.41
N LEU A 442 0.42 45.60 -1.62
CA LEU A 442 -0.29 46.22 -2.74
C LEU A 442 -1.78 45.85 -2.64
N HIS A 443 -2.51 46.60 -1.83
CA HIS A 443 -3.97 46.47 -1.77
C HIS A 443 -4.58 47.09 -3.03
N HIS A 444 -5.59 46.44 -3.59
CA HIS A 444 -6.37 46.94 -4.71
C HIS A 444 -7.86 47.00 -4.32
N GLU A 445 -8.54 47.99 -4.78
CA GLU A 445 -10.00 48.00 -4.88
C GLU A 445 -10.33 47.39 -6.24
N GLU A 446 -11.49 46.76 -6.36
CA GLU A 446 -11.94 46.18 -7.65
C GLU A 446 -12.06 47.31 -8.70
N GLU A 447 -11.04 47.45 -9.54
CA GLU A 447 -10.95 48.50 -10.56
C GLU A 447 -11.34 47.96 -11.97
N HIS A 448 -11.74 46.66 -12.08
CA HIS A 448 -12.04 46.02 -13.36
C HIS A 448 -13.55 45.88 -13.57
N ALA A 449 -13.96 45.83 -14.86
CA ALA A 449 -15.29 45.44 -15.28
C ALA A 449 -15.44 43.92 -15.23
N GLU A 450 -16.57 43.40 -15.71
CA GLU A 450 -16.80 41.97 -15.84
C GLU A 450 -15.61 41.26 -16.53
N VAL A 451 -15.12 40.17 -15.93
CA VAL A 451 -13.93 39.48 -16.38
C VAL A 451 -14.33 38.36 -17.33
N GLU A 452 -13.78 38.39 -18.53
CA GLU A 452 -14.00 37.35 -19.56
C GLU A 452 -12.85 36.36 -19.49
N TYR A 453 -13.16 35.10 -19.20
CA TYR A 453 -12.21 33.99 -19.21
C TYR A 453 -12.12 33.37 -20.61
N VAL A 454 -10.93 33.43 -21.21
CA VAL A 454 -10.66 32.76 -22.48
C VAL A 454 -10.01 31.41 -22.18
N VAL A 455 -10.78 30.33 -22.32
CA VAL A 455 -10.37 28.96 -21.97
C VAL A 455 -9.02 28.61 -22.61
N ALA A 456 -8.09 28.12 -21.79
CA ALA A 456 -6.72 27.71 -22.13
C ALA A 456 -5.77 28.83 -22.60
N HIS A 457 -6.17 30.11 -22.63
CA HIS A 457 -5.37 31.21 -23.18
C HIS A 457 -5.05 32.28 -22.14
N GLY A 458 -6.05 32.77 -21.39
CA GLY A 458 -5.86 33.82 -20.41
C GLY A 458 -7.15 34.51 -20.00
N ILE A 459 -7.01 35.70 -19.45
CA ILE A 459 -8.11 36.51 -18.93
C ILE A 459 -8.12 37.83 -19.65
N ALA A 460 -9.30 38.28 -20.04
CA ALA A 460 -9.54 39.63 -20.59
C ALA A 460 -10.55 40.39 -19.71
N SER A 461 -10.31 41.65 -19.48
CA SER A 461 -11.21 42.57 -18.77
C SER A 461 -10.98 44.02 -19.22
N LYS A 462 -11.65 44.96 -18.59
CA LYS A 462 -11.43 46.40 -18.79
C LYS A 462 -11.05 47.04 -17.48
N ILE A 463 -9.98 47.83 -17.50
CA ILE A 463 -9.55 48.67 -16.39
C ILE A 463 -9.72 50.15 -16.83
N GLY A 464 -10.71 50.82 -16.27
CA GLY A 464 -11.17 52.12 -16.80
C GLY A 464 -11.66 51.93 -18.25
N ASP A 465 -11.13 52.73 -19.18
CA ASP A 465 -11.49 52.66 -20.61
C ASP A 465 -10.57 51.71 -21.42
N ASN A 466 -9.55 51.14 -20.81
CA ASN A 466 -8.56 50.31 -21.50
C ASN A 466 -8.86 48.81 -21.33
N ARG A 467 -8.74 48.04 -22.41
CA ARG A 467 -8.75 46.57 -22.35
C ARG A 467 -7.50 46.10 -21.64
N ALA A 468 -7.66 45.25 -20.64
CA ALA A 468 -6.57 44.60 -19.90
C ALA A 468 -6.62 43.11 -20.15
N ILE A 469 -5.50 42.51 -20.57
CA ILE A 469 -5.37 41.08 -20.84
C ILE A 469 -4.17 40.52 -20.09
N ILE A 470 -4.37 39.34 -19.50
CA ILE A 470 -3.31 38.59 -18.81
C ILE A 470 -3.34 37.15 -19.26
N GLY A 471 -2.18 36.57 -19.61
CA GLY A 471 -2.12 35.19 -20.08
C GLY A 471 -0.76 34.81 -20.68
N SER A 472 -0.78 33.78 -21.52
CA SER A 472 0.42 33.25 -22.18
C SER A 472 0.98 34.22 -23.23
N ALA A 473 2.23 34.02 -23.66
CA ALA A 473 2.83 34.79 -24.75
C ALA A 473 2.01 34.67 -26.05
N HIS A 474 1.51 33.47 -26.35
CA HIS A 474 0.65 33.21 -27.51
C HIS A 474 -0.63 34.05 -27.43
N PHE A 475 -1.32 34.00 -26.30
CA PHE A 475 -2.54 34.77 -26.10
C PHE A 475 -2.34 36.27 -26.32
N VAL A 476 -1.29 36.82 -25.72
CA VAL A 476 -1.05 38.28 -25.75
C VAL A 476 -0.56 38.76 -27.12
N PHE A 477 0.36 38.00 -27.76
CA PHE A 477 1.00 38.46 -28.99
C PHE A 477 0.32 37.92 -30.26
N ASP A 478 -0.16 36.70 -30.28
CA ASP A 478 -0.67 36.05 -31.47
C ASP A 478 -2.19 36.17 -31.59
N ASP A 479 -2.93 35.93 -30.50
CA ASP A 479 -4.40 36.00 -30.51
C ASP A 479 -4.91 37.43 -30.39
N GLU A 480 -4.40 38.21 -29.40
CA GLU A 480 -4.83 39.56 -29.14
C GLU A 480 -3.99 40.62 -29.92
N GLY A 481 -2.92 40.17 -30.58
CA GLY A 481 -2.18 40.99 -31.55
C GLY A 481 -1.41 42.15 -30.96
N ILE A 482 -1.03 42.10 -29.69
CA ILE A 482 -0.28 43.20 -29.02
C ILE A 482 1.11 43.31 -29.68
N LYS A 483 1.36 44.49 -30.25
CA LYS A 483 2.61 44.77 -30.94
C LYS A 483 3.74 45.12 -29.96
N PHE A 484 4.84 44.38 -30.02
CA PHE A 484 6.04 44.59 -29.25
C PHE A 484 7.29 44.48 -30.11
N ASP A 485 8.22 45.47 -29.97
CA ASP A 485 9.44 45.51 -30.81
C ASP A 485 10.25 44.21 -30.66
N GLY A 486 10.60 43.60 -31.79
CA GLY A 486 11.31 42.34 -31.83
C GLY A 486 12.66 42.33 -31.10
N ARG A 487 13.38 43.46 -31.11
CA ARG A 487 14.65 43.59 -30.35
C ARG A 487 14.37 43.59 -28.84
N LYS A 488 13.30 44.31 -28.42
CA LYS A 488 12.86 44.36 -27.01
C LYS A 488 12.31 42.99 -26.58
N ARG A 489 11.60 42.27 -27.45
CA ARG A 489 11.10 40.91 -27.21
C ARG A 489 12.24 39.93 -26.93
N ASN A 490 13.26 39.90 -27.78
CA ASN A 490 14.44 39.05 -27.57
C ASN A 490 15.21 39.42 -26.29
N ALA A 491 15.27 40.69 -25.91
CA ALA A 491 15.89 41.13 -24.66
C ALA A 491 15.05 40.71 -23.43
N LEU A 492 13.73 40.71 -23.55
CA LEU A 492 12.78 40.27 -22.53
C LEU A 492 12.85 38.76 -22.33
N GLU A 493 12.86 37.99 -23.42
CA GLU A 493 13.00 36.51 -23.39
C GLU A 493 14.33 36.07 -22.72
N LYS A 494 15.43 36.81 -22.96
CA LYS A 494 16.68 36.60 -22.24
C LYS A 494 16.60 36.87 -20.75
N LYS A 495 15.78 37.86 -20.32
CA LYS A 495 15.56 38.15 -18.89
C LYS A 495 14.65 37.10 -18.23
N ILE A 496 13.65 36.62 -18.95
CA ILE A 496 12.76 35.54 -18.49
C ILE A 496 13.57 34.26 -18.27
N ASN A 497 14.62 34.07 -19.06
CA ASN A 497 15.57 32.92 -18.93
C ASN A 497 14.87 31.58 -18.87
N GLY A 498 13.85 31.38 -19.70
CA GLY A 498 13.10 30.12 -19.81
C GLY A 498 12.15 29.80 -18.67
N ARG A 499 11.98 30.70 -17.70
CA ARG A 499 10.96 30.52 -16.65
C ARG A 499 9.57 30.59 -17.25
N SER A 500 8.61 29.95 -16.62
CA SER A 500 7.18 30.15 -16.93
C SER A 500 6.83 31.63 -16.72
N ALA A 501 6.11 32.21 -17.67
CA ALA A 501 5.86 33.67 -17.65
C ALA A 501 4.41 33.97 -18.01
N VAL A 502 3.81 34.87 -17.26
CA VAL A 502 2.48 35.41 -17.51
C VAL A 502 2.65 36.84 -18.00
N TYR A 503 2.06 37.17 -19.12
CA TYR A 503 2.16 38.48 -19.78
C TYR A 503 0.93 39.31 -19.48
N LEU A 504 1.14 40.56 -19.08
CA LEU A 504 0.08 41.54 -18.85
C LEU A 504 0.17 42.65 -19.90
N ALA A 505 -0.92 42.89 -20.61
CA ALA A 505 -1.01 44.03 -21.52
C ALA A 505 -2.23 44.93 -21.17
N ILE A 506 -2.10 46.21 -21.38
CA ILE A 506 -3.14 47.21 -21.12
C ILE A 506 -3.28 48.10 -22.35
N GLY A 507 -4.50 48.15 -22.92
CA GLY A 507 -4.72 48.69 -24.24
C GLY A 507 -3.86 47.94 -25.27
N ASP A 508 -3.15 48.67 -26.11
CA ASP A 508 -2.29 48.12 -27.18
C ASP A 508 -0.84 47.94 -26.73
N LYS A 509 -0.52 48.01 -25.43
CA LYS A 509 0.87 48.02 -24.92
C LYS A 509 1.09 46.90 -23.93
N LEU A 510 2.20 46.17 -24.10
CA LEU A 510 2.69 45.28 -23.05
C LEU A 510 3.07 46.05 -21.80
N ALA A 511 2.43 45.80 -20.67
CA ALA A 511 2.70 46.42 -19.40
C ALA A 511 3.86 45.73 -18.64
N GLY A 512 3.89 44.42 -18.68
CA GLY A 512 4.96 43.65 -18.01
C GLY A 512 4.80 42.16 -18.14
N VAL A 513 5.75 41.46 -17.52
CA VAL A 513 5.79 40.01 -17.45
C VAL A 513 6.06 39.59 -16.02
N ILE A 514 5.31 38.63 -15.55
CA ILE A 514 5.44 38.01 -14.24
C ILE A 514 6.06 36.63 -14.45
N CYS A 515 7.28 36.46 -13.97
CA CYS A 515 7.99 35.18 -14.04
C CYS A 515 7.56 34.29 -12.86
N ILE A 516 7.13 33.12 -13.17
CA ILE A 516 6.68 32.12 -12.19
C ILE A 516 7.75 31.03 -12.09
N ASN A 517 8.07 30.63 -10.87
CA ASN A 517 8.93 29.51 -10.54
C ASN A 517 8.19 28.53 -9.65
N ASP A 518 8.38 27.23 -9.87
CA ASP A 518 7.95 26.18 -8.97
C ASP A 518 9.19 25.66 -8.23
N PRO A 519 9.35 25.98 -6.93
CA PRO A 519 10.57 25.68 -6.21
C PRO A 519 10.79 24.20 -6.07
N VAL A 520 12.04 23.79 -6.23
CA VAL A 520 12.49 22.41 -6.01
C VAL A 520 12.35 22.06 -4.52
N LYS A 521 12.01 20.81 -4.21
CA LYS A 521 11.98 20.31 -2.83
C LYS A 521 13.39 20.34 -2.23
N GLU A 522 13.54 20.84 -1.02
CA GLU A 522 14.84 21.00 -0.35
C GLU A 522 15.62 19.69 -0.25
N GLU A 523 14.90 18.58 -0.02
CA GLU A 523 15.49 17.25 0.11
C GLU A 523 15.84 16.58 -1.23
N ALA A 524 15.39 17.11 -2.37
CA ALA A 524 15.49 16.41 -3.65
C ALA A 524 16.95 16.09 -4.04
N ALA A 525 17.85 17.07 -3.97
CA ALA A 525 19.26 16.86 -4.34
C ALA A 525 19.95 15.78 -3.47
N ASP A 526 19.65 15.74 -2.17
CA ASP A 526 20.24 14.76 -1.25
C ASP A 526 19.65 13.36 -1.49
N VAL A 527 18.35 13.26 -1.76
CA VAL A 527 17.70 11.99 -2.13
C VAL A 527 18.28 11.41 -3.40
N LEU A 528 18.51 12.21 -4.44
CA LEU A 528 19.12 11.76 -5.70
C LEU A 528 20.54 11.24 -5.48
N LYS A 529 21.35 11.92 -4.67
CA LYS A 529 22.69 11.45 -4.28
C LYS A 529 22.64 10.14 -3.50
N GLU A 530 21.67 9.98 -2.58
CA GLU A 530 21.51 8.74 -1.83
C GLU A 530 21.06 7.58 -2.72
N LEU A 531 20.13 7.80 -3.65
CA LEU A 531 19.69 6.76 -4.61
C LEU A 531 20.87 6.24 -5.45
N ARG A 532 21.80 7.13 -5.86
CA ARG A 532 23.05 6.71 -6.56
C ARG A 532 23.93 5.83 -5.69
N LYS A 533 24.06 6.10 -4.38
CA LYS A 533 24.80 5.22 -3.44
C LYS A 533 24.20 3.83 -3.36
N TYR A 534 22.88 3.70 -3.58
CA TYR A 534 22.17 2.43 -3.61
C TYR A 534 22.01 1.83 -5.01
N GLY A 535 22.89 2.22 -5.96
CA GLY A 535 23.07 1.54 -7.23
C GLY A 535 22.20 2.02 -8.39
N VAL A 536 21.52 3.14 -8.24
CA VAL A 536 20.88 3.84 -9.37
C VAL A 536 21.97 4.49 -10.22
N LYS A 537 22.01 4.14 -11.50
CA LYS A 537 23.04 4.61 -12.43
C LYS A 537 22.59 5.87 -13.16
N ASN A 538 21.35 5.86 -13.66
CA ASN A 538 20.80 6.93 -14.48
C ASN A 538 19.62 7.58 -13.77
N ILE A 539 19.62 8.90 -13.70
CA ILE A 539 18.49 9.69 -13.21
C ILE A 539 18.09 10.65 -14.33
N ILE A 540 16.85 10.55 -14.76
CA ILE A 540 16.30 11.29 -15.90
C ILE A 540 15.11 12.11 -15.44
N MET A 541 14.99 13.35 -15.87
CA MET A 541 13.83 14.19 -15.62
C MET A 541 12.98 14.34 -16.88
N LEU A 542 11.67 14.14 -16.77
CA LEU A 542 10.69 14.46 -17.81
C LEU A 542 9.93 15.71 -17.42
N THR A 543 9.72 16.62 -18.37
CA THR A 543 8.95 17.85 -18.14
C THR A 543 8.33 18.38 -19.43
N GLY A 544 7.14 18.99 -19.30
CA GLY A 544 6.53 19.77 -20.37
C GLY A 544 7.14 21.18 -20.52
N ASP A 545 8.00 21.60 -19.60
CA ASP A 545 8.62 22.94 -19.63
C ASP A 545 9.61 23.12 -20.77
N SER A 546 10.02 24.38 -20.95
CA SER A 546 11.03 24.77 -21.94
C SER A 546 12.38 24.13 -21.64
N GLU A 547 13.19 23.97 -22.69
CA GLU A 547 14.56 23.44 -22.65
C GLU A 547 15.45 24.14 -21.62
N SER A 548 15.34 25.47 -21.52
CA SER A 548 16.13 26.28 -20.59
C SER A 548 15.72 26.09 -19.14
N ALA A 549 14.41 25.92 -18.85
CA ALA A 549 13.92 25.63 -17.51
C ALA A 549 14.32 24.23 -17.05
N ALA A 550 14.21 23.24 -17.95
CA ALA A 550 14.61 21.88 -17.68
C ALA A 550 16.13 21.79 -17.39
N LYS A 551 16.94 22.46 -18.18
CA LYS A 551 18.40 22.49 -18.00
C LYS A 551 18.77 23.10 -16.63
N SER A 552 18.19 24.23 -16.28
CA SER A 552 18.45 24.88 -14.98
C SER A 552 18.11 23.98 -13.80
N ALA A 553 16.97 23.30 -13.84
CA ALA A 553 16.57 22.36 -12.79
C ALA A 553 17.51 21.14 -12.71
N CYS A 554 17.97 20.62 -13.84
CA CYS A 554 18.93 19.51 -13.87
C CYS A 554 20.29 19.89 -13.29
N GLU A 555 20.78 21.09 -13.59
CA GLU A 555 22.04 21.61 -13.04
C GLU A 555 21.95 21.79 -11.52
N GLU A 556 20.81 22.32 -11.01
CA GLU A 556 20.55 22.50 -9.59
C GLU A 556 20.46 21.15 -8.83
N LEU A 557 19.78 20.16 -9.41
CA LEU A 557 19.54 18.86 -8.79
C LEU A 557 20.67 17.84 -9.04
N GLY A 558 21.59 18.12 -9.96
CA GLY A 558 22.63 17.19 -10.38
C GLY A 558 22.05 15.96 -11.08
N ILE A 559 21.05 16.15 -11.93
CA ILE A 559 20.42 15.08 -12.74
C ILE A 559 21.23 14.85 -14.02
N ASP A 560 21.31 13.58 -14.46
CA ASP A 560 22.18 13.19 -15.57
C ASP A 560 21.67 13.64 -16.94
N SER A 561 20.36 13.56 -17.14
CA SER A 561 19.72 13.94 -18.40
C SER A 561 18.26 14.34 -18.20
N TYR A 562 17.72 15.06 -19.16
CA TYR A 562 16.32 15.47 -19.17
C TYR A 562 15.69 15.33 -20.55
N ARG A 563 14.37 15.33 -20.58
CA ARG A 563 13.56 15.50 -21.78
C ARG A 563 12.59 16.64 -21.53
N ALA A 564 12.75 17.74 -22.25
CA ALA A 564 11.92 18.93 -22.17
C ALA A 564 10.82 18.91 -23.22
N GLN A 565 9.77 19.70 -23.02
CA GLN A 565 8.63 19.88 -23.94
C GLN A 565 7.95 18.54 -24.32
N VAL A 566 7.94 17.58 -23.36
CA VAL A 566 7.32 16.26 -23.57
C VAL A 566 5.82 16.37 -23.30
N LEU A 567 5.01 16.04 -24.29
CA LEU A 567 3.55 15.96 -24.09
C LEU A 567 3.18 14.75 -23.23
N PRO A 568 2.04 14.79 -22.52
CA PRO A 568 1.62 13.67 -21.67
C PRO A 568 1.57 12.32 -22.39
N GLU A 569 1.07 12.30 -23.63
CA GLU A 569 0.99 11.13 -24.49
C GLU A 569 2.34 10.58 -24.92
N ASP A 570 3.36 11.44 -25.04
CA ASP A 570 4.71 11.05 -25.46
C ASP A 570 5.58 10.52 -24.30
N LYS A 571 5.20 10.80 -23.05
CA LYS A 571 5.98 10.35 -21.88
C LYS A 571 6.11 8.82 -21.83
N ALA A 572 5.08 8.08 -22.24
CA ALA A 572 5.12 6.62 -22.30
C ALA A 572 6.15 6.12 -23.31
N SER A 573 6.19 6.71 -24.50
CA SER A 573 7.13 6.33 -25.55
C SER A 573 8.59 6.56 -25.16
N VAL A 574 8.86 7.61 -24.37
CA VAL A 574 10.20 7.85 -23.80
C VAL A 574 10.60 6.73 -22.84
N ILE A 575 9.70 6.30 -21.97
CA ILE A 575 9.94 5.18 -21.04
C ILE A 575 10.22 3.89 -21.82
N GLU A 576 9.41 3.59 -22.85
CA GLU A 576 9.59 2.40 -23.69
C GLU A 576 10.93 2.44 -24.43
N SER A 577 11.36 3.60 -24.93
CA SER A 577 12.67 3.77 -25.55
C SER A 577 13.81 3.41 -24.58
N ILE A 578 13.77 3.93 -23.34
CA ILE A 578 14.79 3.64 -22.32
C ILE A 578 14.81 2.13 -21.99
N LYS A 579 13.64 1.50 -21.90
CA LYS A 579 13.53 0.04 -21.68
C LYS A 579 14.08 -0.76 -22.85
N SER A 580 13.89 -0.31 -24.10
CA SER A 580 14.42 -0.99 -25.29
C SER A 580 15.96 -0.97 -25.34
N GLU A 581 16.60 -0.03 -24.66
CA GLU A 581 18.06 0.03 -24.46
C GLU A 581 18.57 -0.99 -23.42
N GLY A 582 17.65 -1.73 -22.78
CA GLY A 582 17.98 -2.77 -21.80
C GLY A 582 17.98 -2.30 -20.34
N HIS A 583 17.52 -1.08 -20.08
CA HIS A 583 17.40 -0.55 -18.72
C HIS A 583 16.12 -1.02 -18.01
N LYS A 584 16.22 -1.23 -16.70
CA LYS A 584 15.05 -1.40 -15.83
C LYS A 584 14.67 -0.04 -15.23
N VAL A 585 13.46 0.39 -15.56
CA VAL A 585 13.00 1.76 -15.32
C VAL A 585 11.99 1.84 -14.18
N ILE A 586 12.28 2.72 -13.21
CA ILE A 586 11.30 3.21 -12.23
C ILE A 586 10.78 4.56 -12.73
N MET A 587 9.46 4.75 -12.83
CA MET A 587 8.84 6.05 -13.07
C MET A 587 8.23 6.58 -11.78
N VAL A 588 8.57 7.82 -11.43
CA VAL A 588 8.02 8.53 -10.26
C VAL A 588 7.25 9.76 -10.76
N GLY A 589 5.95 9.81 -10.46
CA GLY A 589 5.07 10.89 -10.92
C GLY A 589 3.95 11.18 -9.93
N ASP A 590 3.20 12.26 -10.14
CA ASP A 590 2.14 12.72 -9.25
C ASP A 590 0.78 12.89 -9.95
N GLY A 591 0.74 13.01 -11.26
CA GLY A 591 -0.41 13.46 -12.02
C GLY A 591 -1.17 12.39 -12.80
N VAL A 592 -2.37 12.77 -13.19
CA VAL A 592 -3.19 12.03 -14.18
C VAL A 592 -2.44 11.95 -15.53
N ASN A 593 -1.72 13.00 -15.86
CA ASN A 593 -0.93 13.13 -17.10
C ASN A 593 0.23 12.12 -17.19
N ASP A 594 0.65 11.58 -16.06
CA ASP A 594 1.75 10.60 -15.99
C ASP A 594 1.27 9.15 -16.05
N SER A 595 -0.04 8.90 -15.97
CA SER A 595 -0.62 7.55 -15.95
C SER A 595 -0.14 6.65 -17.09
N PRO A 596 -0.01 7.12 -18.36
CA PRO A 596 0.56 6.32 -19.44
C PRO A 596 2.03 5.96 -19.20
N ALA A 597 2.85 6.91 -18.71
CA ALA A 597 4.26 6.69 -18.39
C ALA A 597 4.44 5.76 -17.18
N LEU A 598 3.62 5.92 -16.14
CA LEU A 598 3.59 5.03 -14.99
C LEU A 598 3.28 3.59 -15.42
N SER A 599 2.31 3.38 -16.31
CA SER A 599 1.95 2.06 -16.83
C SER A 599 3.03 1.43 -17.71
N ALA A 600 3.84 2.23 -18.43
CA ALA A 600 4.91 1.77 -19.30
C ALA A 600 6.18 1.32 -18.54
N ALA A 601 6.39 1.80 -17.32
CA ALA A 601 7.57 1.51 -16.50
C ALA A 601 7.59 0.06 -15.98
N ASP A 602 8.78 -0.41 -15.54
CA ASP A 602 8.92 -1.71 -14.85
C ASP A 602 8.39 -1.62 -13.41
N VAL A 603 8.49 -0.43 -12.81
CA VAL A 603 7.87 -0.07 -11.54
C VAL A 603 7.40 1.38 -11.59
N SER A 604 6.18 1.59 -11.22
CA SER A 604 5.58 2.92 -11.08
C SER A 604 5.42 3.33 -9.63
N VAL A 605 5.74 4.58 -9.32
CA VAL A 605 5.65 5.15 -7.98
C VAL A 605 4.83 6.42 -8.03
N SER A 606 3.73 6.48 -7.27
CA SER A 606 2.94 7.69 -7.06
C SER A 606 3.31 8.39 -5.76
N MET A 607 3.32 9.74 -5.80
CA MET A 607 3.54 10.59 -4.62
C MET A 607 2.27 10.68 -3.77
N LYS A 608 2.38 11.17 -2.53
CA LYS A 608 1.25 11.34 -1.59
C LYS A 608 0.13 12.21 -2.18
N ASP A 609 0.51 13.31 -2.78
CA ASP A 609 -0.42 14.33 -3.28
C ASP A 609 -0.87 14.05 -4.72
N SER A 610 -0.52 12.86 -5.25
CA SER A 610 -0.95 12.39 -6.56
C SER A 610 -2.47 12.21 -6.63
N SER A 611 -3.00 12.34 -7.83
CA SER A 611 -4.41 12.02 -8.11
C SER A 611 -4.76 10.58 -7.74
N ASP A 612 -6.03 10.33 -7.45
CA ASP A 612 -6.47 8.98 -7.09
C ASP A 612 -6.26 7.99 -8.26
N ILE A 613 -6.38 8.44 -9.51
CA ILE A 613 -6.06 7.64 -10.70
C ILE A 613 -4.57 7.25 -10.72
N ALA A 614 -3.67 8.19 -10.48
CA ALA A 614 -2.24 7.89 -10.44
C ALA A 614 -1.90 6.91 -9.30
N LYS A 615 -2.55 7.03 -8.14
CA LYS A 615 -2.42 6.08 -7.03
C LYS A 615 -2.96 4.70 -7.38
N GLU A 616 -4.03 4.61 -8.18
CA GLU A 616 -4.61 3.35 -8.61
C GLU A 616 -3.74 2.65 -9.66
N VAL A 617 -3.19 3.39 -10.61
CA VAL A 617 -2.31 2.86 -11.66
C VAL A 617 -0.93 2.47 -11.12
N ALA A 618 -0.37 3.24 -10.18
CA ALA A 618 0.96 3.02 -9.67
C ALA A 618 1.08 1.70 -8.89
N ASP A 619 2.20 1.01 -9.07
CA ASP A 619 2.56 -0.23 -8.36
C ASP A 619 2.93 0.02 -6.90
N ILE A 620 3.45 1.21 -6.61
CA ILE A 620 3.86 1.66 -5.29
C ILE A 620 3.32 3.07 -5.05
N SER A 621 2.72 3.29 -3.88
CA SER A 621 2.22 4.61 -3.49
C SER A 621 2.92 5.10 -2.23
N LEU A 622 3.49 6.30 -2.29
CA LEU A 622 4.08 6.96 -1.14
C LEU A 622 2.99 7.74 -0.40
N LEU A 623 2.76 7.40 0.86
CA LEU A 623 1.77 8.07 1.73
C LEU A 623 2.38 9.24 2.49
N SER A 624 3.62 9.59 2.19
CA SER A 624 4.37 10.74 2.71
C SER A 624 4.82 11.63 1.56
N ALA A 625 4.72 12.94 1.71
CA ALA A 625 5.21 13.89 0.72
C ALA A 625 6.75 13.93 0.61
N ASN A 626 7.46 13.31 1.57
CA ASN A 626 8.91 13.33 1.65
C ASN A 626 9.56 12.32 0.68
N LEU A 627 10.43 12.80 -0.18
CA LEU A 627 11.18 12.00 -1.17
C LEU A 627 12.15 10.97 -0.55
N HIS A 628 12.56 11.12 0.72
CA HIS A 628 13.39 10.13 1.42
C HIS A 628 12.70 8.76 1.54
N SER A 629 11.38 8.70 1.36
CA SER A 629 10.63 7.44 1.27
C SER A 629 11.13 6.57 0.12
N LEU A 630 11.59 7.14 -1.00
CA LEU A 630 12.19 6.41 -2.13
C LEU A 630 13.51 5.73 -1.72
N VAL A 631 14.33 6.43 -0.94
CA VAL A 631 15.60 5.86 -0.43
C VAL A 631 15.32 4.73 0.55
N THR A 632 14.34 4.91 1.44
CA THR A 632 13.90 3.88 2.38
C THR A 632 13.40 2.64 1.65
N LEU A 633 12.57 2.84 0.62
CA LEU A 633 12.07 1.76 -0.24
C LEU A 633 13.21 1.04 -0.96
N ARG A 634 14.20 1.77 -1.49
CA ARG A 634 15.37 1.19 -2.16
C ARG A 634 16.19 0.32 -1.20
N LYS A 635 16.49 0.82 -0.02
CA LYS A 635 17.17 0.08 1.05
C LYS A 635 16.41 -1.20 1.40
N LEU A 636 15.11 -1.08 1.67
CA LEU A 636 14.25 -2.21 2.02
C LEU A 636 14.23 -3.27 0.92
N SER A 637 14.01 -2.88 -0.33
CA SER A 637 13.96 -3.77 -1.48
C SER A 637 15.27 -4.54 -1.66
N MET A 638 16.41 -3.86 -1.54
CA MET A 638 17.73 -4.50 -1.61
C MET A 638 17.99 -5.47 -0.44
N GLU A 639 17.62 -5.10 0.78
CA GLU A 639 17.83 -5.96 1.96
C GLU A 639 16.93 -7.20 1.94
N VAL A 640 15.70 -7.08 1.41
CA VAL A 640 14.81 -8.24 1.19
C VAL A 640 15.45 -9.22 0.21
N MET A 641 15.96 -8.74 -0.92
CA MET A 641 16.63 -9.60 -1.92
C MET A 641 17.88 -10.28 -1.33
N LYS A 642 18.69 -9.56 -0.57
CA LYS A 642 19.82 -10.13 0.16
C LYS A 642 19.38 -11.19 1.18
N LYS A 643 18.31 -10.93 1.92
CA LYS A 643 17.73 -11.87 2.90
C LYS A 643 17.26 -13.15 2.23
N ILE A 644 16.52 -13.05 1.13
CA ILE A 644 16.06 -14.20 0.34
C ILE A 644 17.25 -15.01 -0.15
N ASN A 645 18.26 -14.38 -0.76
CA ASN A 645 19.44 -15.05 -1.26
C ASN A 645 20.28 -15.72 -0.14
N ARG A 646 20.35 -15.10 1.04
CA ARG A 646 21.01 -15.70 2.20
C ARG A 646 20.24 -16.93 2.72
N ASN A 647 18.92 -16.85 2.77
CA ASN A 647 18.07 -17.98 3.15
C ASN A 647 18.25 -19.15 2.17
N TYR A 648 18.30 -18.89 0.88
CA TYR A 648 18.59 -19.90 -0.14
C TYR A 648 19.90 -20.63 0.10
N ARG A 649 21.00 -19.88 0.26
CA ARG A 649 22.31 -20.46 0.50
C ARG A 649 22.34 -21.34 1.74
N PHE A 650 21.63 -20.90 2.80
CA PHE A 650 21.53 -21.67 4.04
C PHE A 650 20.70 -22.96 3.84
N ILE A 651 19.53 -22.87 3.19
CA ILE A 651 18.67 -24.02 2.94
C ILE A 651 19.42 -25.07 2.12
N ILE A 652 20.03 -24.67 1.01
CA ILE A 652 20.78 -25.60 0.13
C ILE A 652 21.94 -26.22 0.90
N GLY A 653 22.76 -25.43 1.58
CA GLY A 653 23.93 -25.92 2.29
C GLY A 653 23.57 -26.86 3.43
N PHE A 654 22.60 -26.50 4.26
CA PHE A 654 22.16 -27.28 5.41
C PHE A 654 21.51 -28.61 4.97
N ASN A 655 20.61 -28.59 4.00
CA ASN A 655 19.95 -29.79 3.51
C ASN A 655 20.93 -30.72 2.77
N THR A 656 21.88 -30.18 2.01
CA THR A 656 22.95 -30.98 1.39
C THR A 656 23.82 -31.67 2.46
N MET A 657 24.12 -30.98 3.56
CA MET A 657 24.82 -31.58 4.69
C MET A 657 24.00 -32.73 5.31
N LEU A 658 22.69 -32.51 5.58
CA LEU A 658 21.81 -33.56 6.10
C LEU A 658 21.75 -34.77 5.17
N LEU A 659 21.66 -34.54 3.86
CA LEU A 659 21.66 -35.60 2.84
C LEU A 659 22.96 -36.41 2.89
N ALA A 660 24.12 -35.77 2.91
CA ALA A 660 25.42 -36.44 3.03
C ALA A 660 25.54 -37.29 4.30
N LEU A 661 25.12 -36.75 5.46
CA LEU A 661 25.10 -37.50 6.72
C LEU A 661 24.12 -38.68 6.72
N GLY A 662 22.98 -38.56 6.02
CA GLY A 662 22.02 -39.63 5.83
C GLY A 662 22.56 -40.78 4.94
N ILE A 663 23.19 -40.44 3.80
CA ILE A 663 23.79 -41.43 2.87
C ILE A 663 24.94 -42.17 3.56
N THR A 664 25.78 -41.49 4.31
CA THR A 664 26.85 -42.15 5.09
C THR A 664 26.32 -42.99 6.25
N GLY A 665 25.06 -42.76 6.68
CA GLY A 665 24.44 -43.47 7.79
C GLY A 665 24.81 -42.96 9.17
N VAL A 666 25.42 -41.77 9.25
CA VAL A 666 25.74 -41.06 10.51
C VAL A 666 24.47 -40.66 11.26
N ILE A 667 23.44 -40.27 10.52
CA ILE A 667 22.13 -39.88 11.08
C ILE A 667 21.02 -40.81 10.55
N THR A 668 20.01 -41.05 11.40
CA THR A 668 18.82 -41.83 11.01
C THR A 668 17.86 -40.96 10.17
N PRO A 669 16.96 -41.59 9.37
CA PRO A 669 15.94 -40.86 8.62
C PRO A 669 15.08 -39.98 9.52
N GLN A 670 14.72 -40.43 10.71
CA GLN A 670 13.93 -39.65 11.68
C GLN A 670 14.67 -38.43 12.18
N THR A 671 15.98 -38.57 12.53
CA THR A 671 16.82 -37.43 12.94
C THR A 671 16.97 -36.42 11.81
N SER A 672 17.18 -36.91 10.58
CA SER A 672 17.26 -36.07 9.40
C SER A 672 15.98 -35.25 9.20
N ALA A 673 14.80 -35.88 9.26
CA ALA A 673 13.51 -35.23 9.16
C ALA A 673 13.26 -34.20 10.27
N ILE A 674 13.65 -34.49 11.52
CA ILE A 674 13.53 -33.56 12.65
C ILE A 674 14.41 -32.31 12.40
N CYS A 675 15.67 -32.52 12.05
CA CYS A 675 16.61 -31.43 11.79
C CYS A 675 16.16 -30.55 10.61
N HIS A 676 15.69 -31.20 9.54
CA HIS A 676 15.12 -30.52 8.38
C HIS A 676 13.92 -29.64 8.78
N ASN A 677 12.91 -30.18 9.47
CA ASN A 677 11.73 -29.42 9.88
C ASN A 677 12.06 -28.30 10.86
N MET A 678 13.00 -28.51 11.80
CA MET A 678 13.48 -27.46 12.71
C MET A 678 14.18 -26.34 11.94
N SER A 679 14.98 -26.67 10.91
CA SER A 679 15.62 -25.66 10.08
C SER A 679 14.61 -24.84 9.29
N THR A 680 13.58 -25.48 8.72
CA THR A 680 12.47 -24.83 8.01
C THR A 680 11.73 -23.86 8.92
N MET A 681 11.38 -24.29 10.16
CA MET A 681 10.76 -23.40 11.16
C MET A 681 11.66 -22.22 11.52
N GLY A 682 12.95 -22.47 11.74
CA GLY A 682 13.93 -21.44 12.07
C GLY A 682 14.07 -20.40 10.97
N ILE A 683 14.16 -20.84 9.71
CA ILE A 683 14.26 -19.95 8.55
C ILE A 683 12.98 -19.16 8.37
N SER A 684 11.80 -19.78 8.53
CA SER A 684 10.51 -19.11 8.44
C SER A 684 10.39 -18.01 9.51
N ALA A 685 10.79 -18.29 10.74
CA ALA A 685 10.82 -17.31 11.84
C ALA A 685 11.82 -16.16 11.56
N LEU A 686 12.99 -16.46 10.99
CA LEU A 686 13.95 -15.44 10.55
C LEU A 686 13.43 -14.60 9.39
N SER A 687 12.64 -15.19 8.51
CA SER A 687 12.01 -14.52 7.36
C SER A 687 10.97 -13.47 7.79
N MET A 688 10.33 -13.64 8.94
CA MET A 688 9.39 -12.68 9.52
C MET A 688 10.05 -11.44 10.12
N ARG A 689 11.37 -11.47 10.39
CA ARG A 689 12.05 -10.34 11.02
C ARG A 689 12.12 -9.15 10.06
N PRO A 690 12.05 -7.90 10.56
CA PRO A 690 12.27 -6.70 9.76
C PRO A 690 13.61 -6.76 9.02
N CYS A 691 13.67 -6.13 7.85
CA CYS A 691 14.87 -6.07 7.03
C CYS A 691 15.73 -4.85 7.37
N LEU A 692 15.09 -3.72 7.66
CA LEU A 692 15.78 -2.50 8.10
C LEU A 692 16.07 -2.60 9.59
N LYS A 693 17.27 -2.23 9.97
CA LYS A 693 17.60 -2.04 11.40
C LYS A 693 16.93 -0.75 11.87
N LYS A 694 16.25 -0.81 13.01
CA LYS A 694 15.79 0.40 13.70
C LYS A 694 16.96 1.29 14.07
#